data_a0a2d74f73a1864439694f3678dfb9a4
#
_entry.id   a0a2d74f73a1864439694f3678dfb9a4
#
_cell.length_a   1.000
_cell.length_b   1.000
_cell.length_c   1.000
_cell.angle_alpha   90.00
_cell.angle_beta   90.00
_cell.angle_gamma   90.00
#
_symmetry.space_group_name_H-M   'P 1'
#
loop_
_entity.id
_entity.type
_entity.pdbx_description
1 polymer ?
#
loop_
_entity_poly.entity_id
_entity_poly.type
_entity_poly.pdbx_seq_one_letter_code
_entity_poly.pdbx_strand_id
1 'polypeptide(L)'
;MKWKTIGLCAAMLWWNAAAAAQPEVDAVDWPAFLAEQDMCWKKLPSQWYEGPFLGNGEQGTLLYKLDDRTLRWDVGCSAAHDHRPIEEDDLAEKGAAVLNRGRHFIGHLRLELPADVTGFESRLSLWDAEATGTLSAKGGTVEWSALVHATEPVMRFELVAKGSLEETKFVYVAEEPRNPRAVRAGTLRVPRDEMRVPANPSPVRTTLDDGVRTAVQNLYAGGQTAVAWVEKSVGGKTMLWLSVKHSFPDKNAVVQAVEAVRAAASADQVAWVQTHRDWWHNYYPHSFVSVGDRYWDSFYWIQQYKLACATRDKGWIIDNQGPWLQPTAWAALWWNLNVQLSHSGGYVANRRGMVSAMSHRLDINRDNLARNVAEPYRADSYAIGRSTSGWDLLGSVGQPGGREPMDANLGREVGNLLWGVHNIDLEYRYWRDAELRDDVLYPLLTRAVNYYRHFLVENKDGQLSLPETYSPEYRRATDCTYDIDLLGWGVGRLLELASEKGLFEKDEPLIPVWKEIQAKLVPVHLDGKSGRMIGRGVKLTGRHRHWSHLMAIYPLLTLTPEAPADRELIDRSLTHWHSFGRAMGYSFTGGACVAALLGDGERAFGFLNGLKSYLQANTFYSEIGLPVMETPLHGATAMQEMLLQSWGGRLRVFPAMPSEWPDAQIHQLRGEGAFLVSARREQGKTQWVLVQAEAGGSVQVEPQLANAQWAAANGAKVKNDGEGIYSIQTSPGDWVMFWPRGKARPKPSVIPVAPHGKRHPFGL
;
A
#
# COMPACT_ATOMS: atom_id res chain seq x y z
N MET A 1 -16.16 11.87 49.19
CA MET A 1 -15.53 10.55 49.08
C MET A 1 -14.25 10.66 48.29
N LYS A 2 -13.10 10.45 48.93
CA LYS A 2 -11.77 10.69 48.32
C LYS A 2 -11.36 9.48 47.51
N TRP A 3 -11.07 9.64 46.24
CA TRP A 3 -10.43 8.61 45.40
C TRP A 3 -8.91 8.77 45.48
N LYS A 4 -8.24 7.72 45.94
CA LYS A 4 -6.79 7.61 46.01
C LYS A 4 -6.26 7.16 44.66
N THR A 5 -5.37 7.94 44.12
CA THR A 5 -4.53 7.58 42.96
C THR A 5 -3.48 6.56 43.43
N ILE A 6 -3.50 5.37 42.88
CA ILE A 6 -2.43 4.37 43.07
C ILE A 6 -1.54 4.44 41.85
N GLY A 7 -0.36 5.00 42.04
CA GLY A 7 0.70 4.93 41.05
C GLY A 7 1.35 3.56 41.05
N LEU A 8 1.30 2.83 39.93
CA LEU A 8 2.12 1.64 39.71
C LEU A 8 3.47 2.10 39.13
N CYS A 9 4.51 2.09 39.96
CA CYS A 9 5.88 2.08 39.50
C CYS A 9 6.23 0.64 39.05
N ALA A 10 6.30 0.39 37.75
CA ALA A 10 6.89 -0.82 37.23
C ALA A 10 8.41 -0.73 37.34
N ALA A 11 8.99 -1.47 38.29
CA ALA A 11 10.42 -1.65 38.41
C ALA A 11 10.91 -2.55 37.24
N MET A 12 11.58 -1.94 36.24
CA MET A 12 12.36 -2.70 35.25
C MET A 12 13.58 -3.30 35.95
N LEU A 13 13.54 -4.60 36.21
CA LEU A 13 14.70 -5.38 36.57
C LEU A 13 15.63 -5.50 35.35
N TRP A 14 16.70 -4.76 35.36
CA TRP A 14 17.81 -4.91 34.42
C TRP A 14 18.55 -6.21 34.72
N TRP A 15 18.36 -7.22 33.91
CA TRP A 15 19.22 -8.38 33.91
C TRP A 15 20.43 -8.07 33.02
N ASN A 16 21.55 -7.73 33.65
CA ASN A 16 22.85 -7.62 33.00
C ASN A 16 23.40 -9.02 32.69
N ALA A 17 22.99 -9.63 31.55
CA ALA A 17 23.87 -10.50 30.82
C ALA A 17 24.66 -9.60 29.85
N ALA A 18 25.98 -9.67 29.87
CA ALA A 18 26.82 -8.97 28.90
C ALA A 18 26.57 -9.60 27.51
N ALA A 19 25.49 -9.19 26.84
CA ALA A 19 25.26 -9.52 25.44
C ALA A 19 26.42 -8.93 24.65
N ALA A 20 27.01 -9.72 23.75
CA ALA A 20 27.99 -9.17 22.82
C ALA A 20 27.32 -7.99 22.10
N ALA A 21 27.92 -6.79 22.20
CA ALA A 21 27.34 -5.59 21.65
C ALA A 21 27.01 -5.79 20.17
N GLN A 22 25.84 -5.35 19.77
CA GLN A 22 25.46 -5.33 18.35
C GLN A 22 26.54 -4.61 17.55
N PRO A 23 26.82 -5.05 16.30
CA PRO A 23 27.75 -4.32 15.45
C PRO A 23 27.25 -2.89 15.26
N GLU A 24 28.08 -1.90 15.60
CA GLU A 24 27.78 -0.51 15.33
C GLU A 24 27.73 -0.29 13.82
N VAL A 25 26.63 0.30 13.34
CA VAL A 25 26.38 0.58 11.93
C VAL A 25 26.47 2.08 11.73
N ASP A 26 27.34 2.53 10.82
CA ASP A 26 27.45 3.95 10.47
C ASP A 26 26.16 4.44 9.82
N ALA A 27 25.67 5.60 10.23
CA ALA A 27 24.41 6.17 9.73
C ALA A 27 24.56 6.76 8.33
N VAL A 28 23.47 6.71 7.56
CA VAL A 28 23.32 7.40 6.26
C VAL A 28 23.21 8.91 6.52
N ASP A 29 23.85 9.72 5.68
CA ASP A 29 23.49 11.14 5.55
C ASP A 29 22.17 11.24 4.78
N TRP A 30 21.08 11.13 5.53
CA TRP A 30 19.72 11.09 4.97
C TRP A 30 19.35 12.35 4.20
N PRO A 31 19.60 13.58 4.70
CA PRO A 31 19.31 14.79 3.94
C PRO A 31 20.04 14.83 2.59
N ALA A 32 21.33 14.49 2.57
CA ALA A 32 22.10 14.49 1.33
C ALA A 32 21.63 13.38 0.36
N PHE A 33 21.36 12.18 0.88
CA PHE A 33 20.90 11.06 0.07
C PHE A 33 19.52 11.31 -0.56
N LEU A 34 18.54 11.77 0.23
CA LEU A 34 17.18 12.02 -0.29
C LEU A 34 17.11 13.25 -1.17
N ALA A 35 17.98 14.24 -1.01
CA ALA A 35 18.07 15.40 -1.91
C ALA A 35 18.36 15.01 -3.38
N GLU A 36 19.08 13.89 -3.60
CA GLU A 36 19.30 13.35 -4.95
C GLU A 36 18.04 12.67 -5.54
N GLN A 37 17.08 12.30 -4.68
CA GLN A 37 15.82 11.63 -5.03
C GLN A 37 14.65 12.60 -5.17
N ASP A 38 14.83 13.87 -4.78
CA ASP A 38 13.79 14.90 -4.83
C ASP A 38 13.25 15.11 -6.24
N MET A 39 11.96 15.35 -6.31
CA MET A 39 11.27 15.67 -7.57
C MET A 39 11.38 17.17 -7.85
N CYS A 40 11.75 17.53 -9.08
CA CYS A 40 11.96 18.92 -9.49
C CYS A 40 11.17 19.25 -10.76
N TRP A 41 10.55 20.42 -10.78
CA TRP A 41 9.80 20.93 -11.91
C TRP A 41 10.43 22.23 -12.42
N LYS A 42 10.66 22.31 -13.73
CA LYS A 42 11.07 23.52 -14.45
C LYS A 42 9.98 24.02 -15.40
N LYS A 43 8.85 23.34 -15.37
CA LYS A 43 7.66 23.66 -16.17
C LYS A 43 6.44 23.50 -15.29
N LEU A 44 5.50 24.43 -15.42
CA LEU A 44 4.25 24.41 -14.69
C LEU A 44 3.40 23.19 -15.09
N PRO A 45 3.06 22.30 -14.15
CA PRO A 45 2.25 21.13 -14.42
C PRO A 45 0.90 21.50 -15.00
N SER A 46 0.46 20.81 -16.04
CA SER A 46 -0.83 21.04 -16.70
C SER A 46 -1.91 20.05 -16.27
N GLN A 47 -1.49 18.94 -15.64
CA GLN A 47 -2.36 17.87 -15.17
C GLN A 47 -2.03 17.53 -13.73
N TRP A 48 -3.02 17.06 -13.00
CA TRP A 48 -2.87 16.67 -11.61
C TRP A 48 -1.80 15.58 -11.39
N TYR A 49 -1.64 14.67 -12.36
CA TYR A 49 -0.66 13.57 -12.32
C TYR A 49 0.74 13.99 -12.82
N GLU A 50 0.98 15.28 -12.97
CA GLU A 50 2.31 15.82 -13.31
C GLU A 50 2.93 16.59 -12.16
N GLY A 51 2.12 17.18 -11.26
CA GLY A 51 2.56 18.12 -10.25
C GLY A 51 3.00 17.49 -8.92
N PRO A 52 3.60 18.32 -8.05
CA PRO A 52 3.93 17.91 -6.70
C PRO A 52 2.69 17.48 -5.92
N PHE A 53 2.87 16.46 -5.07
CA PHE A 53 1.83 15.90 -4.23
C PHE A 53 2.30 15.80 -2.78
N LEU A 54 1.42 16.12 -1.85
CA LEU A 54 1.66 16.10 -0.40
C LEU A 54 0.54 15.34 0.29
N GLY A 55 0.82 14.71 1.42
CA GLY A 55 -0.19 13.99 2.18
C GLY A 55 0.30 13.53 3.56
N ASN A 56 -0.66 13.14 4.43
CA ASN A 56 -0.40 12.66 5.77
C ASN A 56 -1.15 11.35 6.13
N GLY A 57 -1.59 10.61 5.11
CA GLY A 57 -2.35 9.38 5.29
C GLY A 57 -3.87 9.57 5.32
N GLU A 58 -4.36 10.79 5.57
CA GLU A 58 -5.79 11.13 5.53
C GLU A 58 -6.07 12.27 4.59
N GLN A 59 -5.30 13.36 4.70
CA GLN A 59 -5.42 14.55 3.86
C GLN A 59 -4.32 14.59 2.81
N GLY A 60 -4.63 15.14 1.64
CA GLY A 60 -3.67 15.31 0.59
C GLY A 60 -3.97 16.49 -0.32
N THR A 61 -2.94 17.01 -0.96
CA THR A 61 -3.03 18.08 -1.95
C THR A 61 -2.13 17.82 -3.15
N LEU A 62 -2.53 18.31 -4.31
CA LEU A 62 -1.84 18.21 -5.60
C LEU A 62 -1.81 19.57 -6.25
N LEU A 63 -0.70 19.97 -6.86
CA LEU A 63 -0.56 21.26 -7.55
C LEU A 63 -0.52 21.08 -9.07
N TYR A 64 -1.35 21.84 -9.78
CA TYR A 64 -1.30 22.02 -11.25
C TYR A 64 -1.99 23.32 -11.67
N LYS A 65 -1.81 23.75 -12.93
CA LYS A 65 -2.47 24.94 -13.44
C LYS A 65 -3.90 24.67 -13.93
N LEU A 66 -4.79 25.62 -13.72
CA LEU A 66 -6.08 25.69 -14.43
C LEU A 66 -5.94 26.47 -15.74
N ASP A 67 -5.21 27.58 -15.69
CA ASP A 67 -4.84 28.44 -16.80
C ASP A 67 -3.49 29.14 -16.51
N ASP A 68 -3.07 30.09 -17.33
CA ASP A 68 -1.77 30.75 -17.19
C ASP A 68 -1.72 31.78 -16.04
N ARG A 69 -2.85 32.05 -15.35
CA ARG A 69 -2.97 32.95 -14.17
C ARG A 69 -3.45 32.26 -12.92
N THR A 70 -3.84 30.99 -13.02
CA THR A 70 -4.47 30.29 -11.90
C THR A 70 -3.83 28.94 -11.67
N LEU A 71 -3.22 28.77 -10.51
CA LEU A 71 -2.78 27.47 -10.00
C LEU A 71 -3.86 26.91 -9.09
N ARG A 72 -3.95 25.59 -9.06
CA ARG A 72 -4.88 24.83 -8.24
C ARG A 72 -4.15 23.87 -7.35
N TRP A 73 -4.43 23.92 -6.03
CA TRP A 73 -4.16 22.85 -5.09
C TRP A 73 -5.48 22.13 -4.79
N ASP A 74 -5.58 20.87 -5.17
CA ASP A 74 -6.72 20.05 -4.78
C ASP A 74 -6.73 19.82 -3.27
N VAL A 75 -7.90 19.72 -2.69
CA VAL A 75 -8.11 19.42 -1.28
C VAL A 75 -8.80 18.06 -1.19
N GLY A 76 -8.06 17.03 -0.79
CA GLY A 76 -8.53 15.66 -0.68
C GLY A 76 -8.50 15.16 0.77
N CYS A 77 -9.40 14.21 1.06
CA CYS A 77 -9.48 13.55 2.37
C CYS A 77 -10.01 12.13 2.20
N SER A 78 -9.24 11.14 2.66
CA SER A 78 -9.62 9.73 2.58
C SER A 78 -10.87 9.40 3.40
N ALA A 79 -11.19 10.18 4.43
CA ALA A 79 -12.39 10.01 5.25
C ALA A 79 -13.68 10.48 4.57
N ALA A 80 -13.62 11.37 3.58
CA ALA A 80 -14.79 12.02 2.98
C ALA A 80 -15.60 11.06 2.10
N HIS A 81 -16.54 10.34 2.70
CA HIS A 81 -17.44 9.40 2.04
C HIS A 81 -18.87 9.85 2.06
N ASP A 82 -19.64 9.47 1.05
CA ASP A 82 -21.11 9.50 1.07
C ASP A 82 -21.62 8.23 1.82
N HIS A 83 -22.60 8.39 2.70
CA HIS A 83 -23.09 7.34 3.61
C HIS A 83 -24.49 6.85 3.26
N ARG A 84 -24.88 6.93 1.99
CA ARG A 84 -26.22 6.50 1.60
C ARG A 84 -26.47 5.06 1.99
N PRO A 85 -27.62 4.74 2.57
CA PRO A 85 -27.96 3.37 2.89
C PRO A 85 -27.95 2.53 1.61
N ILE A 86 -27.46 1.29 1.72
CA ILE A 86 -27.64 0.26 0.70
C ILE A 86 -28.71 -0.64 1.28
N GLU A 87 -29.86 -0.72 0.62
CA GLU A 87 -30.87 -1.73 0.95
C GLU A 87 -30.27 -3.13 0.70
N GLU A 88 -30.74 -4.14 1.41
CA GLU A 88 -30.18 -5.49 1.27
C GLU A 88 -30.32 -6.03 -0.17
N ASP A 89 -31.39 -5.68 -0.84
CA ASP A 89 -31.63 -6.02 -2.25
C ASP A 89 -30.65 -5.30 -3.19
N ASP A 90 -30.18 -4.10 -2.82
CA ASP A 90 -29.19 -3.31 -3.59
C ASP A 90 -27.75 -3.84 -3.42
N LEU A 91 -27.44 -4.57 -2.34
CA LEU A 91 -26.15 -5.26 -2.20
C LEU A 91 -25.99 -6.35 -3.28
N ALA A 92 -27.09 -6.91 -3.74
CA ALA A 92 -27.14 -7.86 -4.84
C ALA A 92 -27.06 -7.18 -6.21
N GLU A 93 -27.32 -5.85 -6.33
CA GLU A 93 -27.41 -5.13 -7.59
C GLU A 93 -26.33 -4.05 -7.78
N LYS A 94 -25.52 -4.19 -8.83
CA LYS A 94 -24.97 -3.15 -9.73
C LYS A 94 -24.11 -2.01 -9.15
N GLY A 95 -23.21 -2.22 -8.21
CA GLY A 95 -22.17 -1.21 -7.88
C GLY A 95 -22.67 -0.02 -7.07
N ALA A 96 -23.78 -0.15 -6.39
CA ALA A 96 -24.34 0.87 -5.51
C ALA A 96 -23.34 1.37 -4.48
N ALA A 97 -22.49 0.48 -3.94
CA ALA A 97 -21.41 0.85 -3.02
C ALA A 97 -20.44 1.86 -3.63
N VAL A 98 -20.11 1.72 -4.91
CA VAL A 98 -19.18 2.63 -5.63
C VAL A 98 -19.85 3.98 -5.93
N LEU A 99 -21.14 3.98 -6.30
CA LEU A 99 -21.84 5.18 -6.71
C LEU A 99 -22.42 5.94 -5.53
N ASN A 100 -22.91 5.23 -4.51
CA ASN A 100 -23.72 5.80 -3.43
C ASN A 100 -22.95 5.94 -2.12
N ARG A 101 -21.83 5.23 -1.95
CA ARG A 101 -21.07 5.16 -0.70
C ARG A 101 -19.57 5.43 -0.88
N GLY A 102 -19.16 5.78 -2.08
CA GLY A 102 -17.77 6.13 -2.38
C GLY A 102 -17.40 7.52 -1.85
N ARG A 103 -16.15 7.86 -2.04
CA ARG A 103 -15.62 9.19 -1.72
C ARG A 103 -16.28 10.27 -2.60
N HIS A 104 -16.31 11.49 -2.11
CA HIS A 104 -16.85 12.64 -2.84
C HIS A 104 -15.86 13.82 -2.90
N PHE A 105 -16.03 14.70 -3.89
CA PHE A 105 -15.24 15.91 -4.03
C PHE A 105 -15.50 16.89 -2.87
N ILE A 106 -14.47 17.64 -2.51
CA ILE A 106 -14.48 18.59 -1.40
C ILE A 106 -14.31 20.01 -1.91
N GLY A 107 -13.26 20.24 -2.69
CA GLY A 107 -12.90 21.53 -3.21
C GLY A 107 -11.42 21.67 -3.52
N HIS A 108 -11.02 22.90 -3.81
CA HIS A 108 -9.63 23.23 -4.09
C HIS A 108 -9.26 24.65 -3.67
N LEU A 109 -7.99 24.88 -3.42
CA LEU A 109 -7.43 26.20 -3.20
C LEU A 109 -6.82 26.69 -4.52
N ARG A 110 -7.22 27.90 -4.96
CA ARG A 110 -6.60 28.58 -6.09
C ARG A 110 -5.55 29.57 -5.60
N LEU A 111 -4.48 29.69 -6.36
CA LEU A 111 -3.59 30.83 -6.33
C LEU A 111 -3.89 31.66 -7.58
N GLU A 112 -4.55 32.80 -7.40
CA GLU A 112 -4.93 33.71 -8.49
C GLU A 112 -3.87 34.79 -8.64
N LEU A 113 -3.28 34.92 -9.82
CA LEU A 113 -2.23 35.86 -10.15
C LEU A 113 -2.77 37.00 -11.03
N PRO A 114 -2.30 38.24 -10.84
CA PRO A 114 -2.71 39.37 -11.68
C PRO A 114 -2.12 39.33 -13.09
N ALA A 115 -1.11 38.49 -13.36
CA ALA A 115 -0.47 38.39 -14.67
C ALA A 115 -0.15 36.93 -15.03
N ASP A 116 0.08 36.69 -16.35
CA ASP A 116 0.39 35.37 -16.88
C ASP A 116 1.76 34.88 -16.37
N VAL A 117 1.81 33.61 -15.94
CA VAL A 117 3.05 32.94 -15.52
C VAL A 117 3.93 32.70 -16.75
N THR A 118 5.16 33.19 -16.71
CA THR A 118 6.18 33.01 -17.76
C THR A 118 7.31 32.07 -17.36
N GLY A 119 7.44 31.78 -16.06
CA GLY A 119 8.45 30.86 -15.52
C GLY A 119 7.94 30.15 -14.27
N PHE A 120 8.39 28.90 -14.09
CA PHE A 120 8.05 28.06 -12.95
C PHE A 120 9.24 27.19 -12.58
N GLU A 121 9.58 27.20 -11.30
CA GLU A 121 10.50 26.25 -10.70
C GLU A 121 9.89 25.73 -9.41
N SER A 122 9.98 24.44 -9.16
CA SER A 122 9.49 23.81 -7.94
C SER A 122 10.31 22.59 -7.57
N ARG A 123 10.38 22.31 -6.27
CA ARG A 123 11.00 21.12 -5.69
C ARG A 123 10.09 20.55 -4.61
N LEU A 124 9.90 19.24 -4.64
CA LEU A 124 9.36 18.46 -3.54
C LEU A 124 10.53 17.80 -2.80
N SER A 125 10.84 18.31 -1.60
CA SER A 125 11.81 17.68 -0.71
C SER A 125 11.19 16.42 -0.12
N LEU A 126 11.77 15.27 -0.38
CA LEU A 126 11.31 14.02 0.22
C LEU A 126 11.64 14.00 1.72
N TRP A 127 12.83 14.48 2.10
CA TRP A 127 13.29 14.48 3.49
C TRP A 127 12.39 15.27 4.42
N ASP A 128 12.03 16.49 4.02
CA ASP A 128 11.18 17.38 4.81
C ASP A 128 9.68 17.24 4.48
N ALA A 129 9.34 16.52 3.43
CA ALA A 129 7.97 16.39 2.91
C ALA A 129 7.29 17.76 2.65
N GLU A 130 8.06 18.68 2.13
CA GLU A 130 7.65 20.04 1.80
C GLU A 130 7.80 20.32 0.29
N ALA A 131 6.84 21.00 -0.31
CA ALA A 131 6.96 21.51 -1.65
C ALA A 131 7.23 23.01 -1.62
N THR A 132 8.22 23.45 -2.40
CA THR A 132 8.56 24.87 -2.55
C THR A 132 8.69 25.23 -4.02
N GLY A 133 8.53 26.50 -4.35
CA GLY A 133 8.72 26.93 -5.73
C GLY A 133 8.68 28.42 -5.93
N THR A 134 9.00 28.82 -7.16
CA THR A 134 8.96 30.20 -7.63
C THR A 134 8.16 30.28 -8.93
N LEU A 135 7.26 31.25 -8.97
CA LEU A 135 6.53 31.66 -10.15
C LEU A 135 7.10 32.99 -10.63
N SER A 136 7.28 33.13 -11.93
CA SER A 136 7.73 34.40 -12.53
C SER A 136 6.68 34.88 -13.53
N ALA A 137 6.47 36.19 -13.56
CA ALA A 137 5.73 36.91 -14.60
C ALA A 137 6.49 38.17 -15.00
N LYS A 138 6.04 38.88 -16.06
CA LYS A 138 6.67 40.10 -16.48
C LYS A 138 6.63 41.15 -15.34
N GLY A 139 7.78 41.40 -14.73
CA GLY A 139 7.96 42.40 -13.67
C GLY A 139 7.63 41.95 -12.25
N GLY A 140 7.42 40.65 -12.00
CA GLY A 140 7.14 40.16 -10.64
C GLY A 140 7.48 38.69 -10.43
N THR A 141 7.54 38.31 -9.16
CA THR A 141 7.76 36.92 -8.73
C THR A 141 6.86 36.55 -7.54
N VAL A 142 6.54 35.27 -7.42
CA VAL A 142 5.92 34.68 -6.22
C VAL A 142 6.78 33.51 -5.78
N GLU A 143 7.31 33.61 -4.58
CA GLU A 143 7.89 32.47 -3.85
C GLU A 143 6.77 31.80 -3.05
N TRP A 144 6.68 30.48 -3.09
CA TRP A 144 5.64 29.74 -2.36
C TRP A 144 6.17 28.49 -1.69
N SER A 145 5.52 28.07 -0.62
CA SER A 145 5.71 26.76 -0.01
C SER A 145 4.39 26.14 0.41
N ALA A 146 4.37 24.80 0.48
CA ALA A 146 3.23 24.04 0.95
C ALA A 146 3.68 22.80 1.72
N LEU A 147 2.93 22.43 2.75
CA LEU A 147 3.05 21.16 3.46
C LEU A 147 1.67 20.66 3.91
N VAL A 148 1.54 19.35 4.06
CA VAL A 148 0.45 18.69 4.80
C VAL A 148 1.07 18.14 6.06
N HIS A 149 0.69 18.69 7.23
CA HIS A 149 1.37 18.37 8.48
C HIS A 149 1.29 16.88 8.80
N ALA A 150 2.41 16.27 9.18
CA ALA A 150 2.54 14.82 9.29
C ALA A 150 1.58 14.21 10.32
N THR A 151 1.30 14.89 11.42
CA THR A 151 0.52 14.39 12.57
C THR A 151 -0.73 15.20 12.87
N GLU A 152 -0.84 16.41 12.32
CA GLU A 152 -2.02 17.25 12.50
C GLU A 152 -2.85 17.32 11.20
N PRO A 153 -4.17 17.45 11.30
CA PRO A 153 -5.04 17.50 10.13
C PRO A 153 -5.07 18.89 9.49
N VAL A 154 -3.91 19.45 9.17
CA VAL A 154 -3.75 20.81 8.65
C VAL A 154 -2.79 20.84 7.47
N MET A 155 -3.18 21.51 6.41
CA MET A 155 -2.34 21.93 5.29
C MET A 155 -1.91 23.37 5.52
N ARG A 156 -0.66 23.72 5.26
CA ARG A 156 -0.17 25.09 5.30
C ARG A 156 0.36 25.50 3.94
N PHE A 157 -0.05 26.66 3.49
CA PHE A 157 0.42 27.30 2.25
C PHE A 157 0.99 28.67 2.59
N GLU A 158 2.11 29.01 2.01
CA GLU A 158 2.75 30.31 2.19
C GLU A 158 3.08 30.94 0.84
N LEU A 159 3.03 32.25 0.75
CA LEU A 159 3.50 32.99 -0.39
C LEU A 159 4.16 34.32 -0.02
N VAL A 160 5.14 34.70 -0.82
CA VAL A 160 5.76 36.03 -0.84
C VAL A 160 5.71 36.54 -2.27
N ALA A 161 4.85 37.52 -2.54
CA ALA A 161 4.66 38.10 -3.87
C ALA A 161 5.39 39.44 -3.97
N LYS A 162 5.98 39.72 -5.13
CA LYS A 162 6.76 40.95 -5.39
C LYS A 162 6.46 41.52 -6.77
N GLY A 163 6.53 42.86 -6.89
CA GLY A 163 6.38 43.58 -8.13
C GLY A 163 4.98 43.46 -8.72
N SER A 164 4.85 43.17 -10.00
CA SER A 164 3.55 43.04 -10.68
C SER A 164 2.66 41.91 -10.16
N LEU A 165 3.16 41.06 -9.24
CA LEU A 165 2.43 39.95 -8.65
C LEU A 165 2.01 40.18 -7.18
N GLU A 166 2.17 41.37 -6.63
CA GLU A 166 1.81 41.69 -5.22
C GLU A 166 0.33 41.44 -4.87
N GLU A 167 -0.57 41.49 -5.86
CA GLU A 167 -2.00 41.20 -5.66
C GLU A 167 -2.35 39.70 -5.74
N THR A 168 -1.37 38.84 -5.80
CA THR A 168 -1.58 37.38 -5.79
C THR A 168 -2.28 36.97 -4.48
N LYS A 169 -3.31 36.13 -4.59
CA LYS A 169 -4.14 35.74 -3.45
C LYS A 169 -4.57 34.29 -3.50
N PHE A 170 -4.82 33.72 -2.31
CA PHE A 170 -5.49 32.46 -2.17
C PHE A 170 -7.00 32.59 -2.21
N VAL A 171 -7.68 31.70 -2.95
CA VAL A 171 -9.14 31.63 -3.02
C VAL A 171 -9.60 30.18 -2.89
N TYR A 172 -10.24 29.81 -1.79
CA TYR A 172 -10.84 28.50 -1.65
C TYR A 172 -12.16 28.40 -2.45
N VAL A 173 -12.27 27.33 -3.25
CA VAL A 173 -13.44 27.00 -4.05
C VAL A 173 -14.01 25.68 -3.56
N ALA A 174 -15.17 25.70 -2.90
CA ALA A 174 -15.89 24.48 -2.54
C ALA A 174 -16.50 23.84 -3.78
N GLU A 175 -16.43 22.53 -3.87
CA GLU A 175 -17.06 21.74 -4.93
C GLU A 175 -18.31 21.02 -4.40
N GLU A 176 -19.23 20.71 -5.32
CA GLU A 176 -20.39 19.90 -5.00
C GLU A 176 -19.94 18.50 -4.54
N PRO A 177 -20.50 17.97 -3.43
CA PRO A 177 -20.12 16.67 -2.90
C PRO A 177 -20.66 15.53 -3.79
N ARG A 178 -20.00 15.32 -4.92
CA ARG A 178 -20.35 14.31 -5.92
C ARG A 178 -19.31 13.21 -5.94
N ASN A 179 -19.79 11.98 -6.13
CA ASN A 179 -18.88 10.85 -6.38
C ASN A 179 -18.17 11.03 -7.73
N PRO A 180 -16.85 10.86 -7.81
CA PRO A 180 -16.08 10.99 -9.06
C PRO A 180 -16.58 10.11 -10.20
N ARG A 181 -17.08 8.90 -9.91
CA ARG A 181 -17.64 8.02 -10.93
C ARG A 181 -18.91 8.60 -11.53
N ALA A 182 -19.77 9.21 -10.74
CA ALA A 182 -20.99 9.86 -11.24
C ALA A 182 -20.67 11.03 -12.20
N VAL A 183 -19.60 11.78 -11.94
CA VAL A 183 -19.11 12.85 -12.83
C VAL A 183 -18.59 12.27 -14.16
N ARG A 184 -18.01 11.07 -14.13
CA ARG A 184 -17.49 10.38 -15.34
C ARG A 184 -18.51 9.51 -16.08
N ALA A 185 -19.68 9.31 -15.56
CA ALA A 185 -20.65 8.38 -16.12
C ALA A 185 -21.02 8.63 -17.60
N GLY A 186 -20.86 9.86 -18.10
CA GLY A 186 -20.98 10.16 -19.53
C GLY A 186 -19.90 9.51 -20.42
N THR A 187 -18.77 9.07 -19.84
CA THR A 187 -17.63 8.46 -20.54
C THR A 187 -17.51 6.96 -20.31
N LEU A 188 -18.05 6.46 -19.20
CA LEU A 188 -18.11 5.04 -18.88
C LEU A 188 -19.56 4.60 -19.17
N ARG A 189 -19.78 3.58 -19.93
CA ARG A 189 -21.11 3.04 -20.31
C ARG A 189 -21.97 2.61 -19.10
N VAL A 190 -22.09 3.48 -18.09
CA VAL A 190 -23.02 3.28 -16.97
C VAL A 190 -24.36 3.84 -17.37
N PRO A 191 -25.46 3.06 -17.31
CA PRO A 191 -26.78 3.54 -17.61
C PRO A 191 -27.12 4.80 -16.76
N ARG A 192 -27.64 5.85 -17.41
CA ARG A 192 -27.98 7.11 -16.72
C ARG A 192 -29.03 6.93 -15.61
N ASP A 193 -29.84 5.87 -15.72
CA ASP A 193 -30.88 5.56 -14.74
C ASP A 193 -30.33 5.00 -13.42
N GLU A 194 -29.14 4.36 -13.44
CA GLU A 194 -28.44 3.89 -12.24
C GLU A 194 -27.85 5.06 -11.41
N MET A 195 -27.82 6.28 -11.94
CA MET A 195 -27.30 7.48 -11.30
C MET A 195 -28.36 8.38 -10.69
N ARG A 196 -29.60 7.95 -10.59
CA ARG A 196 -30.70 8.72 -9.95
C ARG A 196 -30.57 8.72 -8.43
N VAL A 197 -29.40 9.07 -7.95
CA VAL A 197 -29.17 9.29 -6.52
C VAL A 197 -29.53 10.74 -6.21
N PRO A 198 -30.32 11.04 -5.18
CA PRO A 198 -30.58 12.41 -4.77
C PRO A 198 -29.25 13.17 -4.60
N ALA A 199 -29.12 14.38 -5.14
CA ALA A 199 -27.93 15.18 -4.97
C ALA A 199 -27.71 15.51 -3.49
N ASN A 200 -26.46 15.56 -3.05
CA ASN A 200 -26.13 16.15 -1.78
C ASN A 200 -26.42 17.67 -1.84
N PRO A 201 -26.79 18.31 -0.69
CA PRO A 201 -26.93 19.76 -0.64
C PRO A 201 -25.64 20.48 -1.04
N SER A 202 -25.78 21.62 -1.70
CA SER A 202 -24.64 22.48 -2.02
C SER A 202 -23.89 22.94 -0.76
N PRO A 203 -22.57 23.16 -0.84
CA PRO A 203 -21.77 23.60 0.31
C PRO A 203 -22.21 24.94 0.87
N VAL A 204 -22.32 25.05 2.18
CA VAL A 204 -22.63 26.29 2.89
C VAL A 204 -21.34 26.96 3.33
N ARG A 205 -21.13 28.23 2.98
CA ARG A 205 -19.96 29.03 3.36
C ARG A 205 -20.31 29.98 4.48
N THR A 206 -19.38 30.11 5.45
CA THR A 206 -19.54 31.06 6.57
C THR A 206 -18.18 31.67 6.89
N THR A 207 -18.17 32.89 7.41
CA THR A 207 -17.02 33.54 8.02
C THR A 207 -17.35 33.79 9.48
N LEU A 208 -16.47 33.34 10.39
CA LEU A 208 -16.62 33.54 11.83
C LEU A 208 -16.04 34.90 12.24
N ASP A 209 -16.36 35.35 13.44
CA ASP A 209 -15.97 36.69 13.95
C ASP A 209 -14.44 36.88 14.05
N ASP A 210 -13.68 35.80 14.24
CA ASP A 210 -12.22 35.78 14.27
C ASP A 210 -11.55 35.63 12.89
N GLY A 211 -12.34 35.71 11.81
CA GLY A 211 -11.85 35.63 10.44
C GLY A 211 -11.63 34.22 9.90
N VAL A 212 -11.89 33.17 10.69
CA VAL A 212 -11.89 31.78 10.19
C VAL A 212 -13.07 31.62 9.22
N ARG A 213 -12.77 31.12 8.04
CA ARG A 213 -13.77 30.82 7.00
C ARG A 213 -14.05 29.32 6.96
N THR A 214 -15.27 28.94 6.63
CA THR A 214 -15.70 27.55 6.53
C THR A 214 -16.47 27.29 5.25
N ALA A 215 -16.39 26.04 4.75
CA ALA A 215 -17.24 25.50 3.72
C ALA A 215 -17.73 24.11 4.18
N VAL A 216 -19.04 23.98 4.35
CA VAL A 216 -19.65 22.80 4.98
C VAL A 216 -20.53 22.08 3.98
N GLN A 217 -20.23 20.83 3.71
CA GLN A 217 -21.00 19.91 2.90
C GLN A 217 -21.83 19.01 3.85
N ASN A 218 -23.12 19.30 4.02
CA ASN A 218 -24.04 18.40 4.69
C ASN A 218 -24.46 17.30 3.72
N LEU A 219 -24.34 16.03 4.14
CA LEU A 219 -24.64 14.90 3.26
C LEU A 219 -26.11 14.49 3.37
N TYR A 220 -26.68 14.03 2.26
CA TYR A 220 -28.07 13.59 2.16
C TYR A 220 -28.39 12.47 3.18
N ALA A 221 -27.49 11.50 3.31
CA ALA A 221 -27.64 10.36 4.21
C ALA A 221 -27.28 10.66 5.68
N GLY A 222 -26.96 11.90 5.99
CA GLY A 222 -26.43 12.30 7.30
C GLY A 222 -24.91 12.44 7.30
N GLY A 223 -24.37 12.96 8.40
CA GLY A 223 -22.97 13.32 8.49
C GLY A 223 -22.61 14.63 7.77
N GLN A 224 -21.34 14.96 7.77
CA GLN A 224 -20.83 16.26 7.33
C GLN A 224 -19.37 16.17 6.92
N THR A 225 -19.00 16.81 5.81
CA THR A 225 -17.61 17.15 5.50
C THR A 225 -17.44 18.66 5.59
N ALA A 226 -16.41 19.12 6.27
CA ALA A 226 -16.15 20.53 6.47
C ALA A 226 -14.70 20.89 6.16
N VAL A 227 -14.53 22.01 5.48
CA VAL A 227 -13.24 22.67 5.31
C VAL A 227 -13.28 23.96 6.12
N ALA A 228 -12.25 24.17 6.94
CA ALA A 228 -12.00 25.45 7.58
C ALA A 228 -10.65 25.99 7.14
N TRP A 229 -10.53 27.31 7.00
CA TRP A 229 -9.25 27.95 6.69
C TRP A 229 -9.17 29.35 7.30
N VAL A 230 -7.95 29.75 7.61
CA VAL A 230 -7.62 31.10 8.08
C VAL A 230 -6.37 31.58 7.37
N GLU A 231 -6.35 32.86 7.02
CA GLU A 231 -5.23 33.52 6.36
C GLU A 231 -4.68 34.64 7.25
N LYS A 232 -3.37 34.74 7.34
CA LYS A 232 -2.67 35.80 8.05
C LYS A 232 -1.55 36.36 7.19
N SER A 233 -1.38 37.69 7.17
CA SER A 233 -0.26 38.34 6.49
C SER A 233 0.65 38.99 7.52
N VAL A 234 1.92 38.61 7.52
CA VAL A 234 2.93 39.12 8.46
C VAL A 234 4.23 39.38 7.70
N GLY A 235 4.73 40.63 7.76
CA GLY A 235 6.04 40.97 7.18
C GLY A 235 6.12 40.75 5.65
N GLY A 236 5.02 40.94 4.91
CA GLY A 236 4.98 40.72 3.46
C GLY A 236 4.85 39.25 3.05
N LYS A 237 4.70 38.35 4.00
CA LYS A 237 4.41 36.92 3.79
C LYS A 237 2.93 36.66 4.09
N THR A 238 2.23 36.01 3.20
CA THR A 238 0.87 35.49 3.42
C THR A 238 0.93 34.02 3.74
N MET A 239 0.32 33.62 4.84
CA MET A 239 0.20 32.21 5.28
C MET A 239 -1.27 31.84 5.37
N LEU A 240 -1.60 30.65 4.85
CA LEU A 240 -2.94 30.08 4.92
C LEU A 240 -2.86 28.69 5.55
N TRP A 241 -3.64 28.45 6.60
CA TRP A 241 -3.87 27.14 7.20
C TRP A 241 -5.24 26.64 6.80
N LEU A 242 -5.33 25.39 6.34
CA LEU A 242 -6.55 24.75 5.89
C LEU A 242 -6.66 23.36 6.52
N SER A 243 -7.84 23.03 7.04
CA SER A 243 -8.15 21.69 7.57
C SER A 243 -9.39 21.14 6.91
N VAL A 244 -9.38 19.84 6.66
CA VAL A 244 -10.55 19.05 6.23
C VAL A 244 -10.91 18.07 7.32
N LYS A 245 -12.19 18.01 7.68
CA LYS A 245 -12.74 16.99 8.56
C LYS A 245 -14.00 16.39 7.98
N HIS A 246 -14.23 15.14 8.35
CA HIS A 246 -15.45 14.41 8.01
C HIS A 246 -15.99 13.74 9.28
N SER A 247 -17.29 13.74 9.44
CA SER A 247 -17.97 13.07 10.57
C SER A 247 -19.25 12.40 10.11
N PHE A 248 -19.53 11.22 10.66
CA PHE A 248 -20.75 10.46 10.43
C PHE A 248 -20.99 9.50 11.62
N PRO A 249 -22.22 9.33 12.13
CA PRO A 249 -23.46 10.05 11.73
C PRO A 249 -23.53 11.47 12.26
N ASP A 250 -22.65 11.87 13.16
CA ASP A 250 -22.61 13.21 13.76
C ASP A 250 -22.29 14.29 12.75
N LYS A 251 -22.59 15.56 13.11
CA LYS A 251 -22.31 16.75 12.31
C LYS A 251 -21.35 17.69 13.04
N ASN A 252 -20.21 17.17 13.50
CA ASN A 252 -19.21 17.92 14.25
C ASN A 252 -17.93 18.23 13.43
N ALA A 253 -17.86 17.84 12.15
CA ALA A 253 -16.70 18.07 11.30
C ALA A 253 -16.29 19.54 11.22
N VAL A 254 -17.26 20.47 11.17
CA VAL A 254 -16.95 21.90 11.12
C VAL A 254 -16.28 22.40 12.39
N VAL A 255 -16.70 21.93 13.56
CA VAL A 255 -16.08 22.29 14.84
C VAL A 255 -14.65 21.78 14.89
N GLN A 256 -14.43 20.51 14.54
CA GLN A 256 -13.10 19.89 14.48
C GLN A 256 -12.16 20.61 13.50
N ALA A 257 -12.65 20.97 12.32
CA ALA A 257 -11.83 21.67 11.32
C ALA A 257 -11.45 23.08 11.78
N VAL A 258 -12.39 23.83 12.41
CA VAL A 258 -12.15 25.15 12.97
C VAL A 258 -11.14 25.13 14.11
N GLU A 259 -11.27 24.17 15.03
CA GLU A 259 -10.33 23.98 16.13
C GLU A 259 -8.92 23.69 15.61
N ALA A 260 -8.78 22.80 14.61
CA ALA A 260 -7.50 22.45 14.01
C ALA A 260 -6.78 23.65 13.39
N VAL A 261 -7.48 24.47 12.58
CA VAL A 261 -6.85 25.65 11.96
C VAL A 261 -6.51 26.73 12.96
N ARG A 262 -7.34 26.93 14.01
CA ARG A 262 -7.06 27.87 15.09
C ARG A 262 -5.81 27.49 15.87
N ALA A 263 -5.70 26.22 16.24
CA ALA A 263 -4.53 25.69 16.93
C ALA A 263 -3.27 25.88 16.10
N ALA A 264 -3.26 25.43 14.84
CA ALA A 264 -2.12 25.55 13.95
C ALA A 264 -1.71 27.02 13.66
N ALA A 265 -2.70 27.90 13.42
CA ALA A 265 -2.44 29.31 13.12
C ALA A 265 -1.99 30.14 14.34
N SER A 266 -2.17 29.64 15.57
CA SER A 266 -1.71 30.28 16.81
C SER A 266 -0.43 29.64 17.39
N ALA A 267 -0.01 28.49 16.86
CA ALA A 267 1.21 27.81 17.28
C ALA A 267 2.48 28.61 16.92
N ASP A 268 3.57 28.33 17.65
CA ASP A 268 4.91 28.72 17.20
C ASP A 268 5.22 28.00 15.90
N GLN A 269 5.32 28.72 14.81
CA GLN A 269 5.43 28.16 13.47
C GLN A 269 6.76 27.43 13.25
N VAL A 270 7.82 27.79 13.93
CA VAL A 270 9.12 27.09 13.83
C VAL A 270 9.01 25.73 14.51
N ALA A 271 8.50 25.68 15.72
CA ALA A 271 8.26 24.44 16.46
C ALA A 271 7.22 23.56 15.75
N TRP A 272 6.16 24.14 15.21
CA TRP A 272 5.09 23.41 14.51
C TRP A 272 5.62 22.71 13.23
N VAL A 273 6.42 23.41 12.41
CA VAL A 273 7.07 22.78 11.25
C VAL A 273 8.08 21.74 11.67
N GLN A 274 8.79 21.95 12.79
CA GLN A 274 9.76 20.97 13.26
C GLN A 274 9.08 19.64 13.64
N THR A 275 7.90 19.66 14.30
CA THR A 275 7.16 18.42 14.60
C THR A 275 6.73 17.66 13.34
N HIS A 276 6.40 18.37 12.25
CA HIS A 276 6.17 17.77 10.94
C HIS A 276 7.42 17.07 10.41
N ARG A 277 8.55 17.78 10.40
CA ARG A 277 9.84 17.24 9.93
C ARG A 277 10.32 16.08 10.78
N ASP A 278 10.23 16.17 12.09
CA ASP A 278 10.64 15.11 13.02
C ASP A 278 9.93 13.79 12.71
N TRP A 279 8.64 13.81 12.35
CA TRP A 279 7.92 12.62 11.96
C TRP A 279 8.53 11.98 10.69
N TRP A 280 8.81 12.79 9.65
CA TRP A 280 9.40 12.31 8.40
C TRP A 280 10.84 11.84 8.57
N HIS A 281 11.62 12.58 9.37
CA HIS A 281 12.99 12.22 9.69
C HIS A 281 13.08 10.92 10.49
N ASN A 282 12.08 10.57 11.28
CA ASN A 282 11.97 9.30 11.96
C ASN A 282 11.43 8.18 11.03
N TYR A 283 10.67 8.52 10.01
CA TYR A 283 10.09 7.55 9.08
C TYR A 283 11.14 6.90 8.18
N TYR A 284 12.04 7.67 7.59
CA TYR A 284 13.00 7.15 6.61
C TYR A 284 14.00 6.14 7.18
N PRO A 285 14.58 6.32 8.37
CA PRO A 285 15.64 5.44 8.90
C PRO A 285 15.20 4.01 9.26
N HIS A 286 13.91 3.67 9.19
CA HIS A 286 13.47 2.30 9.49
C HIS A 286 14.07 1.23 8.57
N SER A 287 14.42 1.58 7.36
CA SER A 287 15.16 0.71 6.44
C SER A 287 15.83 1.53 5.33
N PHE A 288 16.81 0.92 4.65
CA PHE A 288 17.53 1.57 3.56
C PHE A 288 17.69 0.64 2.36
N VAL A 289 17.55 1.21 1.17
CA VAL A 289 17.79 0.57 -0.12
C VAL A 289 18.53 1.55 -1.03
N SER A 290 19.61 1.10 -1.64
CA SER A 290 20.29 1.78 -2.73
C SER A 290 20.90 0.75 -3.68
N VAL A 291 20.64 0.90 -4.97
CA VAL A 291 21.20 0.07 -6.05
C VAL A 291 22.11 0.89 -6.99
N GLY A 292 22.24 2.20 -6.73
CA GLY A 292 23.06 3.12 -7.50
C GLY A 292 22.47 3.55 -8.84
N ASP A 293 21.45 2.88 -9.36
CA ASP A 293 20.70 3.35 -10.52
C ASP A 293 19.84 4.54 -10.12
N ARG A 294 20.20 5.74 -10.59
CA ARG A 294 19.51 7.00 -10.25
C ARG A 294 18.02 7.00 -10.54
N TYR A 295 17.57 6.25 -11.53
CA TYR A 295 16.14 6.13 -11.84
C TYR A 295 15.43 5.28 -10.80
N TRP A 296 15.98 4.08 -10.49
CA TRP A 296 15.33 3.11 -9.62
C TRP A 296 15.48 3.46 -8.15
N ASP A 297 16.59 4.06 -7.71
CA ASP A 297 16.70 4.59 -6.34
C ASP A 297 15.66 5.69 -6.13
N SER A 298 15.53 6.64 -7.07
CA SER A 298 14.52 7.70 -6.96
C SER A 298 13.10 7.15 -7.04
N PHE A 299 12.83 6.22 -7.96
CA PHE A 299 11.53 5.56 -8.02
C PHE A 299 11.17 4.92 -6.68
N TYR A 300 12.06 4.12 -6.10
CA TYR A 300 11.84 3.44 -4.82
C TYR A 300 11.51 4.42 -3.70
N TRP A 301 12.31 5.46 -3.52
CA TRP A 301 12.14 6.41 -2.42
C TRP A 301 10.91 7.31 -2.60
N ILE A 302 10.57 7.67 -3.82
CA ILE A 302 9.30 8.36 -4.13
C ILE A 302 8.11 7.46 -3.80
N GLN A 303 8.16 6.13 -4.05
CA GLN A 303 7.09 5.23 -3.64
C GLN A 303 7.01 5.09 -2.11
N GLN A 304 8.13 5.04 -1.38
CA GLN A 304 8.11 5.05 0.10
C GLN A 304 7.47 6.34 0.64
N TYR A 305 7.80 7.50 0.06
CA TYR A 305 7.16 8.77 0.38
C TYR A 305 5.64 8.74 0.09
N LYS A 306 5.26 8.28 -1.11
CA LYS A 306 3.87 8.19 -1.56
C LYS A 306 3.04 7.27 -0.65
N LEU A 307 3.58 6.11 -0.26
CA LEU A 307 2.96 5.19 0.68
C LEU A 307 2.64 5.90 2.00
N ALA A 308 3.62 6.62 2.56
CA ALA A 308 3.44 7.36 3.79
C ALA A 308 2.49 8.57 3.65
N CYS A 309 2.36 9.17 2.47
CA CYS A 309 1.33 10.18 2.20
C CYS A 309 -0.08 9.60 2.12
N ALA A 310 -0.22 8.33 1.75
CA ALA A 310 -1.51 7.72 1.41
C ALA A 310 -2.17 6.97 2.57
N THR A 311 -1.41 6.51 3.55
CA THR A 311 -1.91 5.76 4.71
C THR A 311 -1.07 5.97 5.96
N ARG A 312 -1.61 5.66 7.12
CA ARG A 312 -0.98 5.73 8.46
C ARG A 312 -1.45 4.56 9.32
N ASP A 313 -0.77 4.39 10.46
CA ASP A 313 -1.15 3.40 11.47
C ASP A 313 -2.64 3.54 11.83
N LYS A 314 -3.37 2.43 11.71
CA LYS A 314 -4.83 2.34 11.94
C LYS A 314 -5.65 3.37 11.15
N GLY A 315 -5.07 3.94 10.10
CA GLY A 315 -5.69 4.93 9.23
C GLY A 315 -6.61 4.33 8.17
N TRP A 316 -6.61 4.94 6.99
CA TRP A 316 -7.44 4.54 5.86
C TRP A 316 -6.71 3.53 4.98
N ILE A 317 -7.45 2.54 4.48
CA ILE A 317 -6.99 1.67 3.40
C ILE A 317 -6.79 2.52 2.14
N ILE A 318 -5.69 2.30 1.44
CA ILE A 318 -5.37 3.02 0.21
C ILE A 318 -6.31 2.55 -0.91
N ASP A 319 -7.06 3.48 -1.48
CA ASP A 319 -7.75 3.27 -2.74
C ASP A 319 -6.82 3.55 -3.94
N ASN A 320 -7.35 3.51 -5.17
CA ASN A 320 -6.52 3.71 -6.36
C ASN A 320 -5.86 5.09 -6.48
N GLN A 321 -6.28 6.07 -5.70
CA GLN A 321 -5.75 7.44 -5.75
C GLN A 321 -5.26 7.97 -4.40
N GLY A 322 -5.41 7.23 -3.29
CA GLY A 322 -5.08 7.70 -1.95
C GLY A 322 -5.87 8.96 -1.56
N PRO A 323 -5.33 9.87 -0.77
CA PRO A 323 -6.06 11.08 -0.38
C PRO A 323 -6.34 12.05 -1.55
N TRP A 324 -5.71 11.85 -2.72
CA TRP A 324 -5.79 12.72 -3.89
C TRP A 324 -6.93 12.31 -4.83
N LEU A 325 -8.15 12.73 -4.53
CA LEU A 325 -9.33 12.33 -5.29
C LEU A 325 -9.48 13.15 -6.57
N GLN A 326 -9.56 12.46 -7.71
CA GLN A 326 -9.77 13.02 -9.03
C GLN A 326 -10.90 12.28 -9.76
N PRO A 327 -11.45 12.85 -10.85
CA PRO A 327 -12.43 12.13 -11.66
C PRO A 327 -11.91 10.76 -12.07
N THR A 328 -12.51 9.70 -11.55
CA THR A 328 -12.08 8.31 -11.74
C THR A 328 -13.26 7.35 -11.87
N ALA A 329 -13.03 6.21 -12.53
CA ALA A 329 -13.96 5.11 -12.54
C ALA A 329 -13.97 4.32 -11.21
N TRP A 330 -12.92 4.49 -10.39
CA TRP A 330 -12.62 3.65 -9.23
C TRP A 330 -12.63 4.47 -7.93
N ALA A 331 -13.73 5.17 -7.65
CA ALA A 331 -13.89 6.01 -6.46
C ALA A 331 -14.29 5.21 -5.20
N ALA A 332 -13.73 4.02 -5.03
CA ALA A 332 -13.96 3.10 -3.91
C ALA A 332 -12.74 2.24 -3.69
N LEU A 333 -12.75 1.38 -2.66
CA LEU A 333 -11.74 0.34 -2.50
C LEU A 333 -11.96 -0.78 -3.54
N TRP A 334 -10.92 -1.16 -4.24
CA TRP A 334 -10.92 -2.21 -5.25
C TRP A 334 -10.12 -3.42 -4.75
N TRP A 335 -10.80 -4.55 -4.44
CA TRP A 335 -10.24 -5.67 -3.68
C TRP A 335 -9.71 -6.83 -4.52
N ASN A 336 -9.95 -6.83 -5.80
CA ASN A 336 -9.49 -7.95 -6.62
C ASN A 336 -8.01 -7.86 -7.05
N LEU A 337 -7.26 -6.91 -6.50
CA LEU A 337 -5.82 -6.70 -6.69
C LEU A 337 -5.33 -5.38 -6.09
N ASN A 338 -6.00 -4.25 -6.35
CA ASN A 338 -5.47 -2.89 -6.17
C ASN A 338 -5.15 -2.58 -4.70
N VAL A 339 -6.07 -2.85 -3.78
CA VAL A 339 -5.88 -2.64 -2.33
C VAL A 339 -4.67 -3.43 -1.84
N GLN A 340 -4.61 -4.72 -2.17
CA GLN A 340 -3.55 -5.62 -1.72
C GLN A 340 -2.18 -5.15 -2.21
N LEU A 341 -2.08 -4.72 -3.47
CA LEU A 341 -0.83 -4.22 -4.05
C LEU A 341 -0.40 -2.88 -3.45
N SER A 342 -1.36 -1.99 -3.16
CA SER A 342 -1.06 -0.66 -2.60
C SER A 342 -0.35 -0.74 -1.25
N HIS A 343 -0.61 -1.79 -0.46
CA HIS A 343 0.01 -1.98 0.85
C HIS A 343 1.26 -2.88 0.84
N SER A 344 1.55 -3.60 -0.28
CA SER A 344 2.59 -4.64 -0.33
C SER A 344 4.00 -4.11 -0.04
N GLY A 345 4.33 -2.89 -0.43
CA GLY A 345 5.67 -2.31 -0.28
C GLY A 345 6.08 -1.97 1.16
N GLY A 346 5.18 -2.06 2.13
CA GLY A 346 5.44 -1.71 3.52
C GLY A 346 6.05 -2.84 4.37
N TYR A 347 5.83 -4.11 4.00
CA TYR A 347 6.26 -5.27 4.80
C TYR A 347 7.79 -5.39 4.82
N VAL A 348 8.41 -5.64 3.68
CA VAL A 348 9.87 -5.77 3.55
C VAL A 348 10.58 -4.46 3.88
N ALA A 349 9.98 -3.31 3.58
CA ALA A 349 10.52 -1.99 3.96
C ALA A 349 10.47 -1.68 5.45
N ASN A 350 10.00 -2.59 6.30
CA ASN A 350 9.92 -2.40 7.75
C ASN A 350 9.03 -1.19 8.15
N ARG A 351 7.85 -1.02 7.49
CA ARG A 351 6.93 0.12 7.65
C ARG A 351 5.59 -0.34 8.24
N ARG A 352 5.59 -0.91 9.45
CA ARG A 352 4.37 -1.49 10.06
C ARG A 352 3.19 -0.52 10.05
N GLY A 353 3.41 0.72 10.45
CA GLY A 353 2.37 1.74 10.47
C GLY A 353 1.72 2.03 9.10
N MET A 354 2.33 1.60 7.99
CA MET A 354 1.76 1.78 6.64
C MET A 354 0.93 0.57 6.18
N VAL A 355 1.06 -0.58 6.83
CA VAL A 355 0.32 -1.81 6.48
C VAL A 355 -0.80 -2.13 7.46
N SER A 356 -0.71 -1.68 8.71
CA SER A 356 -1.69 -1.92 9.78
C SER A 356 -3.08 -1.32 9.54
N ALA A 357 -3.23 -0.41 8.58
CA ALA A 357 -4.53 0.12 8.18
C ALA A 357 -5.48 -0.99 7.69
N MET A 358 -4.96 -2.03 7.00
CA MET A 358 -5.79 -3.15 6.51
C MET A 358 -6.30 -4.01 7.66
N SER A 359 -5.43 -4.43 8.57
CA SER A 359 -5.81 -5.24 9.74
C SER A 359 -6.83 -4.50 10.60
N HIS A 360 -6.58 -3.23 10.91
CA HIS A 360 -7.48 -2.40 11.70
C HIS A 360 -8.85 -2.22 11.03
N ARG A 361 -8.89 -1.85 9.75
CA ARG A 361 -10.16 -1.56 9.05
C ARG A 361 -11.00 -2.81 8.82
N LEU A 362 -10.39 -3.95 8.53
CA LEU A 362 -11.10 -5.22 8.41
C LEU A 362 -11.64 -5.67 9.77
N ASP A 363 -10.89 -5.47 10.84
CA ASP A 363 -11.27 -5.82 12.20
C ASP A 363 -12.50 -5.05 12.70
N ILE A 364 -12.48 -3.73 12.62
CA ILE A 364 -13.60 -2.89 13.10
C ILE A 364 -14.87 -3.00 12.24
N ASN A 365 -14.79 -3.65 11.07
CA ASN A 365 -15.91 -3.84 10.14
C ASN A 365 -16.42 -5.28 10.06
N ARG A 366 -16.13 -6.14 11.03
CA ARG A 366 -16.52 -7.56 11.02
C ARG A 366 -18.02 -7.77 10.79
N ASP A 367 -18.86 -6.97 11.41
CA ASP A 367 -20.32 -7.06 11.23
C ASP A 367 -20.75 -6.73 9.81
N ASN A 368 -20.09 -5.79 9.17
CA ASN A 368 -20.33 -5.44 7.77
C ASN A 368 -19.80 -6.51 6.81
N LEU A 369 -18.67 -7.15 7.13
CA LEU A 369 -18.19 -8.30 6.37
C LEU A 369 -19.16 -9.48 6.41
N ALA A 370 -19.85 -9.70 7.54
CA ALA A 370 -20.95 -10.67 7.65
C ALA A 370 -22.17 -10.24 6.83
N ARG A 371 -22.54 -8.95 6.82
CA ARG A 371 -23.66 -8.43 6.02
C ARG A 371 -23.42 -8.51 4.51
N ASN A 372 -22.17 -8.56 4.05
CA ASN A 372 -21.83 -8.72 2.64
C ASN A 372 -22.22 -10.11 2.09
N VAL A 373 -22.37 -11.13 2.93
CA VAL A 373 -22.83 -12.46 2.49
C VAL A 373 -24.33 -12.61 2.68
N ALA A 374 -24.95 -13.53 1.91
CA ALA A 374 -26.37 -13.82 2.03
C ALA A 374 -26.73 -14.30 3.44
N GLU A 375 -27.95 -14.00 3.88
CA GLU A 375 -28.43 -14.22 5.25
C GLU A 375 -28.13 -15.63 5.80
N PRO A 376 -28.33 -16.74 5.07
CA PRO A 376 -28.05 -18.09 5.59
C PRO A 376 -26.59 -18.34 6.02
N TYR A 377 -25.64 -17.53 5.54
CA TYR A 377 -24.20 -17.72 5.79
C TYR A 377 -23.63 -16.73 6.81
N ARG A 378 -24.38 -15.71 7.23
CA ARG A 378 -23.90 -14.60 8.11
C ARG A 378 -23.42 -15.06 9.47
N ALA A 379 -23.96 -16.18 9.96
CA ALA A 379 -23.66 -16.66 11.32
C ALA A 379 -22.16 -17.04 11.48
N ASP A 380 -21.53 -17.56 10.44
CA ASP A 380 -20.17 -18.12 10.52
C ASP A 380 -19.22 -17.64 9.39
N SER A 381 -19.69 -16.81 8.47
CA SER A 381 -18.94 -16.45 7.28
C SER A 381 -18.73 -14.95 7.12
N TYR A 382 -17.60 -14.58 6.49
CA TYR A 382 -17.28 -13.24 6.04
C TYR A 382 -16.87 -13.25 4.57
N ALA A 383 -17.21 -12.19 3.85
CA ALA A 383 -16.69 -11.99 2.50
C ALA A 383 -16.60 -10.48 2.15
N ILE A 384 -15.86 -10.18 1.10
CA ILE A 384 -15.74 -8.84 0.55
C ILE A 384 -15.85 -8.88 -0.97
N GLY A 385 -16.65 -7.99 -1.55
CA GLY A 385 -16.83 -7.91 -2.99
C GLY A 385 -15.64 -7.26 -3.70
N ARG A 386 -15.73 -7.16 -5.04
CA ARG A 386 -14.70 -6.50 -5.86
C ARG A 386 -14.48 -5.06 -5.43
N SER A 387 -15.54 -4.32 -5.14
CA SER A 387 -15.49 -2.92 -4.72
C SER A 387 -16.37 -2.69 -3.50
N THR A 388 -15.86 -1.90 -2.56
CA THR A 388 -16.55 -1.54 -1.33
C THR A 388 -16.39 -0.08 -1.01
N SER A 389 -17.28 0.46 -0.17
CA SER A 389 -17.01 1.70 0.55
C SER A 389 -15.72 1.59 1.34
N GLY A 390 -14.94 2.65 1.40
CA GLY A 390 -13.76 2.72 2.28
C GLY A 390 -14.12 2.96 3.75
N TRP A 391 -15.35 3.37 4.03
CA TRP A 391 -15.81 3.66 5.39
C TRP A 391 -16.24 2.40 6.14
N ASP A 392 -17.15 1.63 5.58
CA ASP A 392 -17.80 0.49 6.23
C ASP A 392 -17.60 -0.85 5.54
N LEU A 393 -16.84 -0.90 4.45
CA LEU A 393 -16.52 -2.10 3.68
C LEU A 393 -17.73 -2.87 3.14
N LEU A 394 -18.90 -2.22 3.06
CA LEU A 394 -20.08 -2.82 2.42
C LEU A 394 -19.92 -2.84 0.89
N GLY A 395 -20.30 -3.95 0.30
CA GLY A 395 -20.26 -4.16 -1.16
C GLY A 395 -20.80 -5.51 -1.56
N SER A 396 -21.19 -5.65 -2.82
CA SER A 396 -21.75 -6.88 -3.38
C SER A 396 -20.69 -7.99 -3.48
N VAL A 397 -21.00 -9.18 -3.01
CA VAL A 397 -20.14 -10.37 -3.04
C VAL A 397 -20.68 -11.41 -4.01
N GLY A 398 -19.79 -12.07 -4.75
CA GLY A 398 -20.14 -13.22 -5.57
C GLY A 398 -20.50 -14.43 -4.74
N GLN A 399 -21.47 -15.22 -5.24
CA GLN A 399 -21.81 -16.53 -4.69
C GLN A 399 -21.35 -17.62 -5.66
N PRO A 400 -20.60 -18.64 -5.20
CA PRO A 400 -20.24 -19.78 -6.06
C PRO A 400 -21.46 -20.45 -6.66
N GLY A 401 -21.44 -20.73 -7.97
CA GLY A 401 -22.56 -21.35 -8.69
C GLY A 401 -23.77 -20.44 -8.93
N GLY A 402 -23.76 -19.20 -8.48
CA GLY A 402 -24.88 -18.27 -8.66
C GLY A 402 -25.12 -17.91 -10.13
N ARG A 403 -26.40 -17.70 -10.50
CA ARG A 403 -26.87 -17.49 -11.89
C ARG A 403 -27.15 -16.02 -12.23
N GLU A 404 -26.94 -15.08 -11.32
CA GLU A 404 -27.32 -13.69 -11.53
C GLU A 404 -26.58 -13.03 -12.69
N PRO A 405 -27.19 -12.03 -13.39
CA PRO A 405 -26.57 -11.40 -14.53
C PRO A 405 -25.22 -10.76 -14.17
N MET A 406 -24.23 -10.98 -15.00
CA MET A 406 -22.94 -10.29 -14.89
C MET A 406 -23.09 -8.84 -15.33
N ASP A 407 -22.96 -7.92 -14.43
CA ASP A 407 -22.33 -6.64 -14.78
C ASP A 407 -20.82 -6.91 -14.92
N ALA A 408 -20.24 -6.59 -16.08
CA ALA A 408 -18.82 -6.78 -16.36
C ALA A 408 -17.89 -6.02 -15.36
N ASN A 409 -18.44 -5.10 -14.58
CA ASN A 409 -17.71 -4.26 -13.61
C ASN A 409 -17.84 -4.74 -12.16
N LEU A 410 -18.70 -5.71 -11.85
CA LEU A 410 -19.02 -6.13 -10.48
C LEU A 410 -18.83 -7.63 -10.26
N GLY A 411 -17.95 -8.25 -11.02
CA GLY A 411 -17.68 -9.69 -11.05
C GLY A 411 -18.02 -10.47 -9.79
N ARG A 412 -18.48 -11.68 -9.98
CA ARG A 412 -18.82 -12.65 -8.91
C ARG A 412 -17.56 -13.26 -8.32
N GLU A 413 -16.69 -12.38 -7.83
CA GLU A 413 -15.46 -12.75 -7.19
C GLU A 413 -15.75 -13.12 -5.74
N VAL A 414 -15.16 -14.21 -5.27
CA VAL A 414 -15.35 -14.73 -3.91
C VAL A 414 -14.09 -14.56 -3.08
N GLY A 415 -12.91 -14.76 -3.68
CA GLY A 415 -11.63 -14.86 -2.99
C GLY A 415 -11.05 -13.55 -2.43
N ASN A 416 -11.67 -12.42 -2.68
CA ASN A 416 -11.06 -11.12 -2.38
C ASN A 416 -10.76 -10.92 -0.90
N LEU A 417 -11.61 -11.42 0.03
CA LEU A 417 -11.33 -11.33 1.46
C LEU A 417 -10.16 -12.22 1.86
N LEU A 418 -10.06 -13.46 1.33
CA LEU A 418 -8.91 -14.32 1.63
C LEU A 418 -7.61 -13.65 1.19
N TRP A 419 -7.58 -13.00 0.03
CA TRP A 419 -6.40 -12.23 -0.38
C TRP A 419 -6.14 -11.02 0.54
N GLY A 420 -7.18 -10.28 0.97
CA GLY A 420 -7.03 -9.22 1.97
C GLY A 420 -6.49 -9.74 3.31
N VAL A 421 -6.96 -10.91 3.76
CA VAL A 421 -6.47 -11.56 4.99
C VAL A 421 -5.04 -12.07 4.82
N HIS A 422 -4.62 -12.46 3.61
CA HIS A 422 -3.21 -12.77 3.34
C HIS A 422 -2.29 -11.56 3.63
N ASN A 423 -2.72 -10.33 3.33
CA ASN A 423 -1.96 -9.14 3.72
C ASN A 423 -1.84 -9.00 5.25
N ILE A 424 -2.87 -9.37 6.02
CA ILE A 424 -2.82 -9.40 7.50
C ILE A 424 -1.87 -10.52 7.98
N ASP A 425 -1.90 -11.68 7.31
CA ASP A 425 -0.95 -12.76 7.61
C ASP A 425 0.50 -12.35 7.35
N LEU A 426 0.76 -11.59 6.28
CA LEU A 426 2.08 -10.98 6.07
C LEU A 426 2.46 -10.04 7.24
N GLU A 427 1.56 -9.18 7.70
CA GLU A 427 1.84 -8.36 8.89
C GLU A 427 2.23 -9.24 10.09
N TYR A 428 1.47 -10.29 10.37
CA TYR A 428 1.81 -11.23 11.44
C TYR A 428 3.15 -11.96 11.21
N ARG A 429 3.38 -12.49 10.03
CA ARG A 429 4.62 -13.24 9.71
C ARG A 429 5.87 -12.37 9.85
N TYR A 430 5.78 -11.08 9.49
CA TYR A 430 6.89 -10.14 9.52
C TYR A 430 7.15 -9.54 10.91
N TRP A 431 6.13 -9.36 11.76
CA TRP A 431 6.29 -8.76 13.10
C TRP A 431 6.06 -9.71 14.28
N ARG A 432 5.46 -10.90 14.05
CA ARG A 432 5.17 -11.92 15.05
C ARG A 432 4.32 -11.44 16.22
N ASP A 433 3.41 -10.51 15.95
CA ASP A 433 2.50 -9.95 16.94
C ASP A 433 1.39 -10.96 17.28
N ALA A 434 1.42 -11.45 18.52
CA ALA A 434 0.48 -12.48 18.97
C ALA A 434 -0.96 -11.95 19.10
N GLU A 435 -1.16 -10.68 19.49
CA GLU A 435 -2.49 -10.07 19.57
C GLU A 435 -3.10 -9.94 18.17
N LEU A 436 -2.34 -9.49 17.19
CA LEU A 436 -2.79 -9.45 15.79
C LEU A 436 -3.17 -10.86 15.30
N ARG A 437 -2.38 -11.89 15.64
CA ARG A 437 -2.66 -13.29 15.28
C ARG A 437 -3.99 -13.76 15.89
N ASP A 438 -4.15 -13.56 17.20
CA ASP A 438 -5.23 -14.18 17.98
C ASP A 438 -6.56 -13.44 17.83
N ASP A 439 -6.50 -12.11 17.80
CA ASP A 439 -7.69 -11.27 17.84
C ASP A 439 -8.18 -10.84 16.47
N VAL A 440 -7.29 -10.80 15.46
CA VAL A 440 -7.64 -10.28 14.12
C VAL A 440 -7.49 -11.35 13.05
N LEU A 441 -6.28 -11.87 12.84
CA LEU A 441 -5.97 -12.79 11.74
C LEU A 441 -6.77 -14.08 11.81
N TYR A 442 -6.69 -14.79 12.94
CA TYR A 442 -7.32 -16.10 13.09
C TYR A 442 -8.85 -16.05 12.94
N PRO A 443 -9.57 -15.12 13.59
CA PRO A 443 -11.02 -15.01 13.42
C PRO A 443 -11.45 -14.61 12.00
N LEU A 444 -10.74 -13.67 11.36
CA LEU A 444 -11.06 -13.23 10.01
C LEU A 444 -10.82 -14.35 9.00
N LEU A 445 -9.68 -15.06 9.11
CA LEU A 445 -9.34 -16.17 8.23
C LEU A 445 -10.32 -17.32 8.36
N THR A 446 -10.70 -17.69 9.60
CA THR A 446 -11.69 -18.74 9.87
C THR A 446 -13.00 -18.46 9.15
N ARG A 447 -13.53 -17.25 9.29
CA ARG A 447 -14.83 -16.90 8.69
C ARG A 447 -14.75 -16.68 7.18
N ALA A 448 -13.61 -16.25 6.64
CA ALA A 448 -13.38 -16.17 5.20
C ALA A 448 -13.32 -17.57 4.56
N VAL A 449 -12.66 -18.53 5.19
CA VAL A 449 -12.64 -19.95 4.75
C VAL A 449 -14.02 -20.58 4.88
N ASN A 450 -14.77 -20.29 5.96
CA ASN A 450 -16.12 -20.82 6.15
C ASN A 450 -17.08 -20.46 5.01
N TYR A 451 -16.94 -19.27 4.41
CA TYR A 451 -17.78 -18.90 3.28
C TYR A 451 -17.63 -19.89 2.12
N TYR A 452 -16.42 -20.33 1.80
CA TYR A 452 -16.20 -21.37 0.78
C TYR A 452 -16.73 -22.73 1.17
N ARG A 453 -16.63 -23.10 2.45
CA ARG A 453 -17.05 -24.39 2.98
C ARG A 453 -18.52 -24.70 2.65
N HIS A 454 -19.39 -23.68 2.63
CA HIS A 454 -20.82 -23.84 2.31
C HIS A 454 -21.08 -24.25 0.87
N PHE A 455 -20.11 -24.10 -0.02
CA PHE A 455 -20.29 -24.35 -1.46
C PHE A 455 -19.45 -25.50 -2.00
N LEU A 456 -18.57 -26.09 -1.19
CA LEU A 456 -17.79 -27.24 -1.61
C LEU A 456 -18.70 -28.44 -1.83
N VAL A 457 -18.52 -29.12 -2.98
CA VAL A 457 -19.30 -30.29 -3.38
C VAL A 457 -18.33 -31.43 -3.68
N GLU A 458 -18.59 -32.61 -3.08
CA GLU A 458 -17.80 -33.79 -3.41
C GLU A 458 -18.11 -34.24 -4.85
N ASN A 459 -17.08 -34.37 -5.67
CA ASN A 459 -17.19 -34.85 -7.05
C ASN A 459 -17.16 -36.40 -7.07
N LYS A 460 -17.34 -36.97 -8.27
CA LYS A 460 -17.38 -38.45 -8.47
C LYS A 460 -16.09 -39.16 -8.06
N ASP A 461 -14.98 -38.45 -7.94
CA ASP A 461 -13.65 -38.97 -7.58
C ASP A 461 -13.37 -38.79 -6.06
N GLY A 462 -14.38 -38.36 -5.28
CA GLY A 462 -14.28 -38.13 -3.85
C GLY A 462 -13.53 -36.87 -3.47
N GLN A 463 -13.30 -35.94 -4.39
CA GLN A 463 -12.62 -34.67 -4.15
C GLN A 463 -13.64 -33.56 -3.96
N LEU A 464 -13.25 -32.56 -3.14
CA LEU A 464 -14.03 -31.35 -2.91
C LEU A 464 -13.79 -30.35 -4.06
N SER A 465 -14.82 -30.09 -4.82
CA SER A 465 -14.87 -29.23 -6.00
C SER A 465 -15.66 -27.94 -5.67
N LEU A 466 -15.23 -26.82 -6.23
CA LEU A 466 -15.91 -25.54 -6.09
C LEU A 466 -16.78 -25.28 -7.33
N PRO A 467 -18.08 -24.95 -7.18
CA PRO A 467 -18.92 -24.51 -8.29
C PRO A 467 -18.32 -23.31 -9.03
N GLU A 468 -18.90 -22.99 -10.19
CA GLU A 468 -18.39 -21.90 -11.03
C GLU A 468 -18.27 -20.58 -10.28
N THR A 469 -17.05 -20.00 -10.31
CA THR A 469 -16.74 -18.65 -9.82
C THR A 469 -16.06 -17.83 -10.92
N TYR A 470 -15.70 -16.58 -10.64
CA TYR A 470 -15.06 -15.69 -11.61
C TYR A 470 -13.60 -15.44 -11.26
N SER A 471 -12.72 -15.76 -12.18
CA SER A 471 -11.29 -15.39 -12.07
C SER A 471 -11.11 -13.90 -12.41
N PRO A 472 -10.65 -13.06 -11.48
CA PRO A 472 -10.46 -11.64 -11.72
C PRO A 472 -9.41 -11.37 -12.81
N GLU A 473 -9.63 -10.60 -13.78
CA GLU A 473 -10.79 -10.06 -14.49
C GLU A 473 -10.85 -10.76 -15.85
N TYR A 474 -10.98 -12.08 -15.88
CA TYR A 474 -10.80 -12.86 -17.11
C TYR A 474 -12.06 -13.66 -17.50
N ARG A 475 -12.34 -14.77 -16.81
CA ARG A 475 -13.44 -15.68 -17.14
C ARG A 475 -13.98 -16.43 -15.92
N ARG A 476 -15.17 -16.98 -16.06
CA ARG A 476 -15.73 -17.96 -15.14
C ARG A 476 -15.13 -19.33 -15.38
N ALA A 477 -14.98 -20.08 -14.30
CA ALA A 477 -14.59 -21.48 -14.35
C ALA A 477 -15.13 -22.22 -13.11
N THR A 478 -15.50 -23.48 -13.28
CA THR A 478 -15.61 -24.45 -12.19
C THR A 478 -14.20 -24.72 -11.70
N ASP A 479 -14.02 -24.92 -10.40
CA ASP A 479 -12.70 -25.05 -9.78
C ASP A 479 -11.75 -23.93 -10.25
N CYS A 480 -12.23 -22.71 -10.12
CA CYS A 480 -11.45 -21.54 -10.51
C CYS A 480 -10.14 -21.50 -9.75
N THR A 481 -9.01 -21.47 -10.45
CA THR A 481 -7.66 -21.53 -9.87
C THR A 481 -7.44 -20.43 -8.84
N TYR A 482 -7.99 -19.22 -9.06
CA TYR A 482 -7.94 -18.11 -8.10
C TYR A 482 -8.50 -18.50 -6.73
N ASP A 483 -9.67 -19.12 -6.72
CA ASP A 483 -10.37 -19.48 -5.49
C ASP A 483 -9.78 -20.75 -4.86
N ILE A 484 -9.37 -21.74 -5.67
CA ILE A 484 -8.73 -22.97 -5.17
C ILE A 484 -7.38 -22.66 -4.50
N ASP A 485 -6.57 -21.77 -5.10
CA ASP A 485 -5.29 -21.36 -4.50
C ASP A 485 -5.49 -20.62 -3.16
N LEU A 486 -6.42 -19.67 -3.11
CA LEU A 486 -6.72 -18.90 -1.90
C LEU A 486 -7.33 -19.78 -0.79
N LEU A 487 -8.25 -20.67 -1.15
CA LEU A 487 -8.85 -21.60 -0.18
C LEU A 487 -7.80 -22.59 0.36
N GLY A 488 -6.97 -23.17 -0.52
CA GLY A 488 -5.91 -24.09 -0.14
C GLY A 488 -4.89 -23.42 0.80
N TRP A 489 -4.48 -22.19 0.46
CA TRP A 489 -3.64 -21.38 1.34
C TRP A 489 -4.33 -21.12 2.68
N GLY A 490 -5.59 -20.65 2.66
CA GLY A 490 -6.32 -20.27 3.88
C GLY A 490 -6.50 -21.45 4.84
N VAL A 491 -6.82 -22.61 4.33
CA VAL A 491 -6.96 -23.85 5.13
C VAL A 491 -5.62 -24.30 5.71
N GLY A 492 -4.56 -24.32 4.89
CA GLY A 492 -3.21 -24.66 5.36
C GLY A 492 -2.77 -23.72 6.47
N ARG A 493 -3.00 -22.41 6.27
CA ARG A 493 -2.62 -21.40 7.25
C ARG A 493 -3.42 -21.47 8.56
N LEU A 494 -4.71 -21.82 8.51
CA LEU A 494 -5.51 -22.08 9.71
C LEU A 494 -4.97 -23.22 10.53
N LEU A 495 -4.57 -24.33 9.89
CA LEU A 495 -3.97 -25.48 10.58
C LEU A 495 -2.64 -25.10 11.24
N GLU A 496 -1.80 -24.34 10.57
CA GLU A 496 -0.55 -23.82 11.13
C GLU A 496 -0.82 -22.90 12.34
N LEU A 497 -1.73 -21.92 12.21
CA LEU A 497 -2.10 -21.00 13.28
C LEU A 497 -2.72 -21.71 14.47
N ALA A 498 -3.58 -22.71 14.26
CA ALA A 498 -4.14 -23.55 15.31
C ALA A 498 -3.02 -24.28 16.08
N SER A 499 -2.02 -24.82 15.34
CA SER A 499 -0.83 -25.44 15.95
C SER A 499 0.02 -24.42 16.72
N GLU A 500 0.29 -23.24 16.17
CA GLU A 500 1.01 -22.15 16.85
C GLU A 500 0.30 -21.69 18.14
N LYS A 501 -1.04 -21.75 18.19
CA LYS A 501 -1.87 -21.44 19.37
C LYS A 501 -1.99 -22.61 20.33
N GLY A 502 -1.47 -23.80 19.99
CA GLY A 502 -1.61 -25.04 20.79
C GLY A 502 -3.04 -25.57 20.85
N LEU A 503 -3.87 -25.27 19.83
CA LEU A 503 -5.26 -25.75 19.75
C LEU A 503 -5.29 -27.18 19.20
N PHE A 504 -6.12 -28.02 19.81
CA PHE A 504 -6.42 -29.39 19.39
C PHE A 504 -7.87 -29.48 18.92
N GLU A 505 -8.24 -30.62 18.32
CA GLU A 505 -9.60 -30.86 17.82
C GLU A 505 -10.72 -30.73 18.88
N LYS A 506 -10.39 -30.96 20.16
CA LYS A 506 -11.33 -30.73 21.29
C LYS A 506 -11.54 -29.24 21.58
N ASP A 507 -10.59 -28.39 21.22
CA ASP A 507 -10.60 -26.94 21.51
C ASP A 507 -11.12 -26.16 20.29
N GLU A 508 -10.88 -26.68 19.08
CA GLU A 508 -11.32 -26.10 17.81
C GLU A 508 -11.95 -27.18 16.92
N PRO A 509 -13.29 -27.26 16.90
CA PRO A 509 -14.01 -28.31 16.18
C PRO A 509 -13.90 -28.21 14.66
N LEU A 510 -13.36 -27.12 14.11
CA LEU A 510 -13.12 -26.98 12.66
C LEU A 510 -11.80 -27.60 12.20
N ILE A 511 -10.89 -27.99 13.08
CA ILE A 511 -9.62 -28.63 12.70
C ILE A 511 -9.87 -29.90 11.85
N PRO A 512 -10.76 -30.83 12.20
CA PRO A 512 -11.05 -31.99 11.35
C PRO A 512 -11.57 -31.61 9.96
N VAL A 513 -12.42 -30.56 9.89
CA VAL A 513 -12.99 -30.05 8.65
C VAL A 513 -11.89 -29.45 7.76
N TRP A 514 -10.99 -28.65 8.33
CA TRP A 514 -9.84 -28.10 7.59
C TRP A 514 -8.90 -29.17 7.08
N LYS A 515 -8.64 -30.22 7.88
CA LYS A 515 -7.85 -31.38 7.45
C LYS A 515 -8.52 -32.14 6.30
N GLU A 516 -9.84 -32.28 6.34
CA GLU A 516 -10.59 -32.89 5.26
C GLU A 516 -10.53 -32.06 3.97
N ILE A 517 -10.75 -30.74 4.05
CA ILE A 517 -10.61 -29.85 2.89
C ILE A 517 -9.19 -29.92 2.34
N GLN A 518 -8.16 -29.84 3.18
CA GLN A 518 -6.76 -29.93 2.75
C GLN A 518 -6.46 -31.23 2.00
N ALA A 519 -7.01 -32.34 2.48
CA ALA A 519 -6.77 -33.67 1.89
C ALA A 519 -7.58 -33.92 0.61
N LYS A 520 -8.78 -33.36 0.49
CA LYS A 520 -9.73 -33.66 -0.59
C LYS A 520 -9.91 -32.52 -1.59
N LEU A 521 -9.42 -31.30 -1.33
CA LEU A 521 -9.58 -30.19 -2.27
C LEU A 521 -9.02 -30.57 -3.64
N VAL A 522 -9.82 -30.36 -4.67
CA VAL A 522 -9.43 -30.66 -6.04
C VAL A 522 -8.13 -29.91 -6.41
N PRO A 523 -7.15 -30.56 -7.05
CA PRO A 523 -5.95 -29.87 -7.49
C PRO A 523 -6.26 -28.87 -8.61
N VAL A 524 -5.45 -27.84 -8.73
CA VAL A 524 -5.58 -26.90 -9.84
C VAL A 524 -5.33 -27.57 -11.18
N HIS A 525 -6.03 -27.10 -12.21
CA HIS A 525 -5.94 -27.65 -13.55
C HIS A 525 -4.71 -27.10 -14.28
N LEU A 526 -3.96 -28.02 -14.91
CA LEU A 526 -2.75 -27.74 -15.66
C LEU A 526 -2.90 -28.08 -17.15
N ASP A 527 -2.20 -27.34 -17.97
CA ASP A 527 -2.05 -27.63 -19.41
C ASP A 527 -0.57 -27.75 -19.77
N GLY A 528 -0.22 -28.76 -20.57
CA GLY A 528 1.17 -29.08 -20.89
C GLY A 528 1.93 -27.95 -21.60
N LYS A 529 1.23 -27.06 -22.34
CA LYS A 529 1.84 -25.93 -23.04
C LYS A 529 1.80 -24.63 -22.25
N SER A 530 0.66 -24.34 -21.62
CA SER A 530 0.42 -23.04 -20.96
C SER A 530 0.66 -23.03 -19.47
N GLY A 531 0.91 -24.19 -18.86
CA GLY A 531 1.09 -24.28 -17.41
C GLY A 531 -0.24 -24.21 -16.66
N ARG A 532 -0.39 -23.31 -15.70
CA ARG A 532 -1.59 -23.17 -14.88
C ARG A 532 -2.77 -22.63 -15.69
N MET A 533 -3.93 -23.26 -15.55
CA MET A 533 -5.16 -22.86 -16.22
C MET A 533 -5.98 -21.89 -15.35
N ILE A 534 -7.00 -21.28 -15.91
CA ILE A 534 -7.97 -20.43 -15.19
C ILE A 534 -8.89 -21.27 -14.28
N GLY A 535 -9.17 -22.51 -14.67
CA GLY A 535 -9.96 -23.48 -13.95
C GLY A 535 -10.28 -24.67 -14.82
N ARG A 536 -11.21 -25.53 -14.41
CA ARG A 536 -11.55 -26.78 -15.09
C ARG A 536 -11.94 -26.54 -16.56
N GLY A 537 -11.11 -27.02 -17.49
CA GLY A 537 -11.34 -26.90 -18.94
C GLY A 537 -11.16 -25.47 -19.51
N VAL A 538 -10.81 -24.50 -18.69
CA VAL A 538 -10.65 -23.09 -19.11
C VAL A 538 -9.18 -22.70 -19.09
N LYS A 539 -8.59 -22.53 -20.27
CA LYS A 539 -7.20 -22.08 -20.44
C LYS A 539 -7.11 -20.56 -20.55
N LEU A 540 -5.95 -20.02 -20.22
CA LEU A 540 -5.60 -18.66 -20.62
C LEU A 540 -5.34 -18.64 -22.13
N THR A 541 -6.17 -17.93 -22.89
CA THR A 541 -6.13 -17.91 -24.36
C THR A 541 -6.03 -16.50 -24.94
N GLY A 542 -5.79 -15.49 -24.09
CA GLY A 542 -5.69 -14.11 -24.49
C GLY A 542 -5.05 -13.24 -23.42
N ARG A 543 -4.94 -11.98 -23.71
CA ARG A 543 -4.36 -11.00 -22.79
C ARG A 543 -5.11 -11.00 -21.46
N HIS A 544 -4.34 -11.08 -20.39
CA HIS A 544 -4.85 -11.03 -19.02
C HIS A 544 -3.90 -10.16 -18.20
N ARG A 545 -4.36 -9.00 -17.78
CA ARG A 545 -3.51 -8.06 -17.05
C ARG A 545 -3.31 -8.44 -15.59
N HIS A 546 -4.28 -9.17 -14.99
CA HIS A 546 -4.15 -9.78 -13.68
C HIS A 546 -3.41 -11.12 -13.77
N TRP A 547 -2.96 -11.65 -12.63
CA TRP A 547 -2.34 -12.99 -12.54
C TRP A 547 -3.14 -13.93 -11.61
N SER A 548 -4.46 -13.79 -11.60
CA SER A 548 -5.37 -14.55 -10.73
C SER A 548 -5.18 -16.06 -10.79
N HIS A 549 -4.70 -16.60 -11.92
CA HIS A 549 -4.38 -18.03 -12.08
C HIS A 549 -2.97 -18.41 -11.56
N LEU A 550 -2.20 -17.45 -11.10
CA LEU A 550 -0.83 -17.63 -10.60
C LEU A 550 -0.70 -17.32 -9.09
N MET A 551 -1.84 -17.22 -8.36
CA MET A 551 -1.85 -16.81 -6.96
C MET A 551 -0.97 -17.70 -6.07
N ALA A 552 -0.96 -19.02 -6.29
CA ALA A 552 -0.10 -19.94 -5.55
C ALA A 552 1.40 -19.66 -5.74
N ILE A 553 1.80 -19.09 -6.88
CA ILE A 553 3.19 -18.69 -7.17
C ILE A 553 3.49 -17.38 -6.45
N TYR A 554 2.65 -16.35 -6.69
CA TYR A 554 2.78 -15.03 -6.08
C TYR A 554 1.39 -14.38 -5.93
N PRO A 555 0.99 -13.88 -4.76
CA PRO A 555 1.80 -13.66 -3.57
C PRO A 555 1.75 -14.78 -2.51
N LEU A 556 0.97 -15.87 -2.71
CA LEU A 556 0.72 -16.87 -1.67
C LEU A 556 1.94 -17.77 -1.39
N LEU A 557 2.88 -17.92 -2.34
CA LEU A 557 4.11 -18.71 -2.21
C LEU A 557 3.88 -20.16 -1.75
N THR A 558 2.73 -20.75 -2.13
CA THR A 558 2.40 -22.15 -1.90
C THR A 558 2.92 -23.07 -3.02
N LEU A 559 3.31 -22.50 -4.16
CA LEU A 559 4.01 -23.13 -5.26
C LEU A 559 5.33 -22.38 -5.49
N THR A 560 6.46 -23.00 -5.13
CA THR A 560 7.79 -22.37 -5.12
C THR A 560 8.77 -23.10 -6.03
N PRO A 561 9.84 -22.46 -6.52
CA PRO A 561 10.75 -23.04 -7.50
C PRO A 561 11.80 -23.97 -6.90
N GLU A 562 11.60 -24.52 -5.71
CA GLU A 562 12.59 -25.40 -5.05
C GLU A 562 12.67 -26.77 -5.74
N ALA A 563 11.53 -27.35 -6.14
CA ALA A 563 11.53 -28.56 -6.95
C ALA A 563 11.70 -28.23 -8.44
N PRO A 564 12.51 -28.98 -9.20
CA PRO A 564 12.73 -28.74 -10.62
C PRO A 564 11.44 -28.72 -11.47
N ALA A 565 10.49 -29.60 -11.19
CA ALA A 565 9.22 -29.65 -11.88
C ALA A 565 8.33 -28.41 -11.62
N ASP A 566 8.35 -27.90 -10.37
CA ASP A 566 7.62 -26.70 -10.00
C ASP A 566 8.28 -25.47 -10.62
N ARG A 567 9.59 -25.37 -10.61
CA ARG A 567 10.34 -24.33 -11.31
C ARG A 567 9.97 -24.26 -12.79
N GLU A 568 9.93 -25.40 -13.48
CA GLU A 568 9.50 -25.48 -14.88
C GLU A 568 8.04 -25.05 -15.08
N LEU A 569 7.14 -25.46 -14.18
CA LEU A 569 5.73 -25.07 -14.22
C LEU A 569 5.57 -23.57 -14.02
N ILE A 570 6.29 -22.97 -13.07
CA ILE A 570 6.28 -21.52 -12.82
C ILE A 570 6.79 -20.78 -14.05
N ASP A 571 7.95 -21.15 -14.58
CA ASP A 571 8.54 -20.49 -15.76
C ASP A 571 7.63 -20.59 -17.00
N ARG A 572 7.08 -21.76 -17.27
CA ARG A 572 6.13 -21.99 -18.35
C ARG A 572 4.87 -21.14 -18.20
N SER A 573 4.32 -21.06 -17.00
CA SER A 573 3.12 -20.26 -16.71
C SER A 573 3.37 -18.77 -16.88
N LEU A 574 4.50 -18.26 -16.37
CA LEU A 574 4.93 -16.88 -16.54
C LEU A 574 5.16 -16.53 -18.01
N THR A 575 5.86 -17.39 -18.74
CA THR A 575 6.13 -17.21 -20.18
C THR A 575 4.85 -17.19 -20.99
N HIS A 576 3.92 -18.10 -20.70
CA HIS A 576 2.63 -18.15 -21.37
C HIS A 576 1.79 -16.90 -21.06
N TRP A 577 1.71 -16.46 -19.81
CA TRP A 577 0.96 -15.26 -19.42
C TRP A 577 1.43 -14.04 -20.21
N HIS A 578 2.75 -13.84 -20.40
CA HIS A 578 3.30 -12.72 -21.13
C HIS A 578 3.37 -12.89 -22.64
N SER A 579 3.05 -14.08 -23.19
CA SER A 579 3.12 -14.37 -24.65
C SER A 579 2.08 -13.62 -25.48
N PHE A 580 1.01 -13.11 -24.87
CA PHE A 580 -0.08 -12.40 -25.57
C PHE A 580 0.21 -10.93 -25.89
N GLY A 581 1.41 -10.45 -25.62
CA GLY A 581 1.84 -9.08 -25.88
C GLY A 581 1.14 -8.01 -25.07
N ARG A 582 1.67 -6.80 -25.07
CA ARG A 582 1.19 -5.62 -24.33
C ARG A 582 0.79 -5.95 -22.89
N ALA A 583 1.78 -6.35 -22.08
CA ALA A 583 1.66 -6.27 -20.64
C ALA A 583 1.30 -4.83 -20.24
N MET A 584 0.49 -4.65 -19.24
CA MET A 584 0.05 -3.35 -18.74
C MET A 584 0.05 -3.37 -17.22
N GLY A 585 0.38 -2.25 -16.62
CA GLY A 585 0.22 -2.03 -15.20
C GLY A 585 0.88 -3.11 -14.36
N TYR A 586 0.10 -3.73 -13.57
CA TYR A 586 0.53 -4.76 -12.64
C TYR A 586 0.95 -6.08 -13.32
N SER A 587 0.71 -6.26 -14.63
CA SER A 587 1.36 -7.38 -15.36
C SER A 587 2.88 -7.26 -15.31
N PHE A 588 3.42 -6.04 -15.36
CA PHE A 588 4.86 -5.81 -15.23
C PHE A 588 5.35 -6.10 -13.81
N THR A 589 4.68 -5.54 -12.81
CA THR A 589 5.14 -5.70 -11.42
C THR A 589 4.94 -7.12 -10.91
N GLY A 590 3.82 -7.77 -11.22
CA GLY A 590 3.60 -9.20 -10.94
C GLY A 590 4.58 -10.10 -11.68
N GLY A 591 4.84 -9.81 -12.97
CA GLY A 591 5.85 -10.53 -13.76
C GLY A 591 7.27 -10.40 -13.16
N ALA A 592 7.62 -9.21 -12.67
CA ALA A 592 8.90 -8.98 -11.99
C ALA A 592 9.01 -9.77 -10.69
N CYS A 593 7.96 -9.82 -9.86
CA CYS A 593 7.95 -10.63 -8.63
C CYS A 593 8.09 -12.13 -8.92
N VAL A 594 7.38 -12.67 -9.92
CA VAL A 594 7.52 -14.09 -10.29
C VAL A 594 8.89 -14.40 -10.89
N ALA A 595 9.46 -13.50 -11.69
CA ALA A 595 10.81 -13.66 -12.21
C ALA A 595 11.87 -13.59 -11.09
N ALA A 596 11.69 -12.68 -10.13
CA ALA A 596 12.55 -12.60 -8.95
C ALA A 596 12.47 -13.87 -8.08
N LEU A 597 11.29 -14.48 -7.94
CA LEU A 597 11.11 -15.76 -7.26
C LEU A 597 11.89 -16.89 -7.95
N LEU A 598 11.99 -16.87 -9.29
CA LEU A 598 12.81 -17.79 -10.07
C LEU A 598 14.32 -17.51 -9.95
N GLY A 599 14.74 -16.41 -9.32
CA GLY A 599 16.12 -15.94 -9.30
C GLY A 599 16.59 -15.33 -10.62
N ASP A 600 15.65 -15.00 -11.52
CA ASP A 600 15.96 -14.44 -12.84
C ASP A 600 15.91 -12.89 -12.77
N GLY A 601 17.04 -12.30 -12.31
CA GLY A 601 17.17 -10.86 -12.12
C GLY A 601 17.05 -10.07 -13.43
N GLU A 602 17.58 -10.59 -14.55
CA GLU A 602 17.50 -9.94 -15.86
C GLU A 602 16.05 -9.82 -16.34
N ARG A 603 15.29 -10.89 -16.20
CA ARG A 603 13.88 -10.92 -16.58
C ARG A 603 13.02 -10.03 -15.66
N ALA A 604 13.28 -10.05 -14.34
CA ALA A 604 12.62 -9.17 -13.38
C ALA A 604 12.87 -7.69 -13.72
N PHE A 605 14.12 -7.33 -14.00
CA PHE A 605 14.50 -5.97 -14.39
C PHE A 605 13.90 -5.57 -15.75
N GLY A 606 13.83 -6.53 -16.69
CA GLY A 606 13.15 -6.32 -17.97
C GLY A 606 11.67 -5.93 -17.80
N PHE A 607 10.96 -6.59 -16.89
CA PHE A 607 9.59 -6.24 -16.54
C PHE A 607 9.50 -4.85 -15.90
N LEU A 608 10.34 -4.53 -14.91
CA LEU A 608 10.38 -3.20 -14.31
C LEU A 608 10.64 -2.11 -15.36
N ASN A 609 11.57 -2.32 -16.28
CA ASN A 609 11.82 -1.37 -17.38
C ASN A 609 10.59 -1.17 -18.27
N GLY A 610 9.76 -2.20 -18.46
CA GLY A 610 8.49 -2.08 -19.17
C GLY A 610 7.50 -1.13 -18.50
N LEU A 611 7.55 -1.00 -17.18
CA LEU A 611 6.70 -0.08 -16.41
C LEU A 611 7.01 1.40 -16.70
N LYS A 612 8.26 1.74 -17.02
CA LYS A 612 8.72 3.14 -17.21
C LYS A 612 7.85 3.95 -18.17
N SER A 613 7.36 3.33 -19.24
CA SER A 613 6.57 4.00 -20.27
C SER A 613 5.16 4.42 -19.83
N TYR A 614 4.70 3.93 -18.67
CA TYR A 614 3.38 4.21 -18.13
C TYR A 614 3.41 5.14 -16.92
N LEU A 615 4.58 5.43 -16.37
CA LEU A 615 4.74 6.33 -15.24
C LEU A 615 4.60 7.79 -15.68
N GLN A 616 3.84 8.56 -14.90
CA GLN A 616 3.66 10.00 -15.07
C GLN A 616 4.78 10.77 -14.36
N ALA A 617 4.85 12.08 -14.55
CA ALA A 617 5.89 12.91 -13.96
C ALA A 617 5.96 12.82 -12.43
N ASN A 618 4.83 12.67 -11.75
CA ASN A 618 4.75 12.45 -10.30
C ASN A 618 4.66 10.97 -9.89
N THR A 619 5.06 10.07 -10.78
CA THR A 619 5.08 8.62 -10.59
C THR A 619 3.72 7.95 -10.35
N PHE A 620 2.59 8.60 -10.65
CA PHE A 620 1.34 7.88 -10.83
C PHE A 620 1.42 7.03 -12.11
N TYR A 621 0.70 5.93 -12.14
CA TYR A 621 0.64 5.05 -13.31
C TYR A 621 -0.59 5.36 -14.15
N SER A 622 -0.42 5.59 -15.46
CA SER A 622 -1.56 5.82 -16.33
C SER A 622 -2.16 4.53 -16.85
N GLU A 623 -3.27 4.11 -16.25
CA GLU A 623 -4.07 3.00 -16.75
C GLU A 623 -5.26 3.50 -17.58
N ILE A 624 -5.33 3.07 -18.84
CA ILE A 624 -6.39 3.49 -19.77
C ILE A 624 -6.75 5.00 -19.73
N GLY A 625 -5.74 5.84 -19.52
CA GLY A 625 -5.90 7.29 -19.37
C GLY A 625 -6.38 7.76 -18.00
N LEU A 626 -6.39 6.89 -16.98
CA LEU A 626 -6.75 7.18 -15.60
C LEU A 626 -5.59 6.86 -14.68
N PRO A 627 -4.83 7.88 -14.21
CA PRO A 627 -3.72 7.63 -13.31
C PRO A 627 -4.16 7.06 -11.97
N VAL A 628 -3.43 6.04 -11.52
CA VAL A 628 -3.62 5.29 -10.27
C VAL A 628 -2.26 5.06 -9.58
N MET A 629 -2.24 4.63 -8.33
CA MET A 629 -1.01 4.54 -7.55
C MET A 629 -0.60 3.12 -7.13
N GLU A 630 -1.46 2.13 -7.18
CA GLU A 630 -1.16 0.78 -6.72
C GLU A 630 -0.05 0.10 -7.50
N THR A 631 0.00 0.31 -8.81
CA THR A 631 1.04 -0.27 -9.68
C THR A 631 2.44 0.24 -9.35
N PRO A 632 2.70 1.56 -9.26
CA PRO A 632 4.01 2.04 -8.83
C PRO A 632 4.37 1.63 -7.39
N LEU A 633 3.43 1.60 -6.46
CA LEU A 633 3.68 1.09 -5.10
C LEU A 633 4.13 -0.39 -5.14
N HIS A 634 3.47 -1.23 -5.93
CA HIS A 634 3.87 -2.62 -6.12
C HIS A 634 5.17 -2.76 -6.94
N GLY A 635 5.54 -1.77 -7.73
CA GLY A 635 6.85 -1.70 -8.39
C GLY A 635 8.01 -1.63 -7.37
N ALA A 636 7.83 -0.90 -6.28
CA ALA A 636 8.79 -0.90 -5.18
C ALA A 636 8.85 -2.27 -4.47
N THR A 637 7.73 -2.97 -4.34
CA THR A 637 7.70 -4.37 -3.84
C THR A 637 8.51 -5.29 -4.75
N ALA A 638 8.36 -5.17 -6.07
CA ALA A 638 9.14 -5.98 -7.01
C ALA A 638 10.66 -5.74 -6.87
N MET A 639 11.10 -4.51 -6.61
CA MET A 639 12.51 -4.23 -6.28
C MET A 639 12.92 -4.92 -4.97
N GLN A 640 12.05 -4.92 -3.95
CA GLN A 640 12.32 -5.61 -2.69
C GLN A 640 12.48 -7.11 -2.88
N GLU A 641 11.63 -7.76 -3.70
CA GLU A 641 11.72 -9.19 -4.04
C GLU A 641 13.03 -9.55 -4.78
N MET A 642 13.62 -8.62 -5.50
CA MET A 642 14.93 -8.80 -6.13
C MET A 642 16.08 -8.72 -5.11
N LEU A 643 15.88 -7.99 -4.00
CA LEU A 643 16.91 -7.69 -2.99
C LEU A 643 16.86 -8.62 -1.78
N LEU A 644 15.66 -8.99 -1.31
CA LEU A 644 15.45 -9.86 -0.15
C LEU A 644 14.15 -10.65 -0.29
N GLN A 645 14.24 -11.97 -0.15
CA GLN A 645 13.08 -12.86 -0.01
C GLN A 645 13.18 -13.66 1.27
N SER A 646 12.04 -13.99 1.91
CA SER A 646 12.02 -14.65 3.22
C SER A 646 11.01 -15.81 3.33
N TRP A 647 10.52 -16.34 2.19
CA TRP A 647 9.56 -17.44 2.16
C TRP A 647 10.20 -18.81 2.46
N GLY A 648 9.37 -19.77 2.91
CA GLY A 648 9.79 -21.14 3.17
C GLY A 648 10.79 -21.27 4.32
N GLY A 649 10.79 -20.34 5.29
CA GLY A 649 11.71 -20.36 6.43
C GLY A 649 13.16 -20.02 6.05
N ARG A 650 13.40 -19.38 4.90
CA ARG A 650 14.73 -19.03 4.41
C ARG A 650 14.83 -17.57 3.99
N LEU A 651 15.81 -16.84 4.51
CA LEU A 651 16.21 -15.50 4.08
C LEU A 651 17.18 -15.64 2.89
N ARG A 652 16.74 -15.20 1.71
CA ARG A 652 17.54 -15.17 0.49
C ARG A 652 17.98 -13.74 0.21
N VAL A 653 19.27 -13.47 0.35
CA VAL A 653 19.83 -12.12 0.19
C VAL A 653 20.33 -11.95 -1.23
N PHE A 654 19.89 -10.89 -1.91
CA PHE A 654 20.20 -10.59 -3.31
C PHE A 654 19.87 -11.75 -4.29
N PRO A 655 18.65 -12.35 -4.19
CA PRO A 655 18.33 -13.57 -4.95
C PRO A 655 18.20 -13.32 -6.46
N ALA A 656 17.88 -12.09 -6.91
CA ALA A 656 17.56 -11.81 -8.31
C ALA A 656 18.13 -10.48 -8.76
N MET A 657 19.45 -10.34 -8.67
CA MET A 657 20.15 -9.12 -9.08
C MET A 657 20.41 -9.10 -10.59
N PRO A 658 20.01 -8.03 -11.30
CA PRO A 658 20.36 -7.85 -12.71
C PRO A 658 21.82 -7.40 -12.86
N SER A 659 22.38 -7.54 -14.05
CA SER A 659 23.73 -7.08 -14.37
C SER A 659 23.88 -5.55 -14.27
N GLU A 660 22.80 -4.81 -14.45
CA GLU A 660 22.74 -3.35 -14.29
C GLU A 660 22.90 -2.88 -12.84
N TRP A 661 22.64 -3.76 -11.86
CA TRP A 661 22.82 -3.47 -10.42
C TRP A 661 23.95 -4.33 -9.82
N PRO A 662 25.22 -4.11 -10.23
CA PRO A 662 26.35 -4.89 -9.72
C PRO A 662 26.57 -4.61 -8.22
N ASP A 663 26.22 -3.43 -7.77
CA ASP A 663 26.35 -2.97 -6.40
C ASP A 663 24.95 -2.78 -5.79
N ALA A 664 24.82 -3.07 -4.51
CA ALA A 664 23.61 -2.83 -3.74
C ALA A 664 23.89 -2.69 -2.26
N GLN A 665 23.14 -1.84 -1.59
CA GLN A 665 23.11 -1.71 -0.14
C GLN A 665 21.67 -1.84 0.34
N ILE A 666 21.44 -2.79 1.25
CA ILE A 666 20.21 -2.88 2.03
C ILE A 666 20.54 -2.75 3.52
N HIS A 667 19.62 -2.14 4.28
CA HIS A 667 19.74 -2.06 5.72
C HIS A 667 18.38 -2.21 6.37
N GLN A 668 18.30 -3.10 7.37
CA GLN A 668 17.10 -3.40 8.14
C GLN A 668 15.84 -3.66 7.30
N LEU A 669 16.00 -4.27 6.11
CA LEU A 669 14.87 -4.86 5.43
C LEU A 669 14.34 -6.01 6.28
N ARG A 670 13.02 -6.08 6.40
CA ARG A 670 12.36 -7.07 7.26
C ARG A 670 12.09 -8.36 6.50
N GLY A 671 12.42 -9.47 7.11
CA GLY A 671 12.04 -10.82 6.68
C GLY A 671 11.03 -11.45 7.64
N GLU A 672 10.38 -12.52 7.20
CA GLU A 672 9.49 -13.32 8.03
C GLU A 672 10.18 -13.84 9.30
N GLY A 673 9.42 -14.00 10.39
CA GLY A 673 9.97 -14.37 11.70
C GLY A 673 10.54 -13.20 12.49
N ALA A 674 10.23 -11.95 12.09
CA ALA A 674 10.76 -10.71 12.69
C ALA A 674 12.30 -10.61 12.62
N PHE A 675 12.88 -11.00 11.50
CA PHE A 675 14.29 -10.81 11.22
C PHE A 675 14.53 -9.53 10.44
N LEU A 676 15.56 -8.76 10.83
CA LEU A 676 16.03 -7.58 10.11
C LEU A 676 17.34 -7.94 9.38
N VAL A 677 17.40 -7.65 8.10
CA VAL A 677 18.51 -8.01 7.23
C VAL A 677 19.20 -6.77 6.70
N SER A 678 20.49 -6.68 6.91
CA SER A 678 21.37 -5.67 6.30
C SER A 678 22.47 -6.36 5.50
N ALA A 679 22.77 -5.87 4.31
CA ALA A 679 23.77 -6.49 3.45
C ALA A 679 24.37 -5.50 2.46
N ARG A 680 25.60 -5.76 2.06
CA ARG A 680 26.36 -5.05 1.03
C ARG A 680 26.78 -5.97 -0.10
N ARG A 681 26.54 -5.52 -1.34
CA ARG A 681 27.02 -6.16 -2.56
C ARG A 681 27.89 -5.17 -3.34
N GLU A 682 29.03 -5.62 -3.84
CA GLU A 682 29.95 -4.82 -4.65
C GLU A 682 30.52 -5.66 -5.80
N GLN A 683 30.53 -5.08 -6.99
CA GLN A 683 31.02 -5.74 -8.20
C GLN A 683 30.42 -7.14 -8.41
N GLY A 684 29.13 -7.27 -8.18
CA GLY A 684 28.40 -8.51 -8.33
C GLY A 684 28.61 -9.54 -7.18
N LYS A 685 29.28 -9.19 -6.09
CA LYS A 685 29.60 -10.12 -4.99
C LYS A 685 29.13 -9.57 -3.66
N THR A 686 28.47 -10.40 -2.87
CA THR A 686 28.13 -10.08 -1.49
C THR A 686 29.40 -9.88 -0.65
N GLN A 687 29.49 -8.75 0.05
CA GLN A 687 30.61 -8.41 0.91
C GLN A 687 30.34 -8.83 2.36
N TRP A 688 29.13 -8.60 2.82
CA TRP A 688 28.67 -9.06 4.14
C TRP A 688 27.14 -9.09 4.20
N VAL A 689 26.63 -9.88 5.14
CA VAL A 689 25.21 -9.96 5.52
C VAL A 689 25.11 -9.96 7.04
N LEU A 690 24.29 -9.10 7.60
CA LEU A 690 23.94 -9.03 9.02
C LEU A 690 22.46 -9.36 9.18
N VAL A 691 22.14 -10.36 9.98
CA VAL A 691 20.79 -10.76 10.35
C VAL A 691 20.60 -10.48 11.84
N GLN A 692 19.55 -9.73 12.19
CA GLN A 692 19.19 -9.41 13.58
C GLN A 692 17.81 -10.01 13.85
N ALA A 693 17.62 -10.64 15.01
CA ALA A 693 16.38 -11.31 15.39
C ALA A 693 15.64 -10.49 16.44
N GLU A 694 14.48 -9.93 16.12
CA GLU A 694 13.67 -9.20 17.11
C GLU A 694 12.86 -10.18 17.99
N ALA A 695 12.23 -11.19 17.40
CA ALA A 695 11.45 -12.20 18.13
C ALA A 695 12.25 -13.46 18.48
N GLY A 696 13.46 -13.62 17.92
CA GLY A 696 14.19 -14.89 18.01
C GLY A 696 13.58 -15.98 17.12
N GLY A 697 14.13 -17.18 17.19
CA GLY A 697 13.66 -18.33 16.42
C GLY A 697 14.74 -18.94 15.51
N SER A 698 14.29 -19.84 14.65
CA SER A 698 15.16 -20.54 13.69
C SER A 698 14.82 -20.09 12.28
N VAL A 699 15.83 -19.82 11.46
CA VAL A 699 15.68 -19.48 10.04
C VAL A 699 16.93 -19.97 9.28
N GLN A 700 16.75 -20.34 8.03
CA GLN A 700 17.86 -20.52 7.11
C GLN A 700 18.27 -19.19 6.47
N VAL A 701 19.55 -19.00 6.23
CA VAL A 701 20.10 -17.82 5.55
C VAL A 701 20.90 -18.26 4.34
N GLU A 702 20.58 -17.70 3.20
CA GLU A 702 21.32 -17.84 1.95
C GLU A 702 21.95 -16.48 1.59
N PRO A 703 23.19 -16.22 2.09
CA PRO A 703 23.81 -14.90 2.01
C PRO A 703 24.48 -14.61 0.66
N GLN A 704 24.35 -15.49 -0.34
CA GLN A 704 25.07 -15.45 -1.63
C GLN A 704 26.60 -15.41 -1.44
N LEU A 705 27.09 -16.23 -0.48
CA LEU A 705 28.50 -16.41 -0.14
C LEU A 705 28.84 -17.91 -0.18
N ALA A 706 29.52 -18.36 -1.22
CA ALA A 706 29.86 -19.78 -1.40
C ALA A 706 30.64 -20.38 -0.21
N ASN A 707 31.51 -19.58 0.42
CA ASN A 707 32.25 -19.92 1.61
C ASN A 707 32.25 -18.76 2.58
N ALA A 708 31.24 -18.71 3.47
CA ALA A 708 31.18 -17.70 4.50
C ALA A 708 31.94 -18.12 5.77
N GLN A 709 32.48 -17.16 6.47
CA GLN A 709 32.72 -17.20 7.90
C GLN A 709 31.73 -16.25 8.59
N TRP A 710 31.56 -16.44 9.89
CA TRP A 710 30.56 -15.71 10.65
C TRP A 710 31.02 -15.32 12.05
N ALA A 711 30.37 -14.31 12.59
CA ALA A 711 30.34 -13.99 14.00
C ALA A 711 28.87 -13.86 14.43
N ALA A 712 28.60 -14.16 15.68
CA ALA A 712 27.26 -14.18 16.21
C ALA A 712 27.23 -13.67 17.65
N ALA A 713 26.05 -13.24 18.12
CA ALA A 713 25.79 -13.00 19.54
C ALA A 713 26.03 -14.29 20.36
N ASN A 714 26.31 -14.14 21.64
CA ASN A 714 26.72 -15.28 22.51
C ASN A 714 25.65 -16.37 22.61
N GLY A 715 24.37 -16.11 22.36
CA GLY A 715 23.27 -17.08 22.40
C GLY A 715 22.96 -17.72 21.04
N ALA A 716 23.34 -17.10 19.95
CA ALA A 716 23.01 -17.57 18.62
C ALA A 716 23.85 -18.79 18.20
N LYS A 717 23.19 -19.79 17.62
CA LYS A 717 23.84 -20.97 17.04
C LYS A 717 23.80 -20.87 15.52
N VAL A 718 24.92 -21.21 14.88
CA VAL A 718 25.05 -21.20 13.41
C VAL A 718 25.56 -22.56 12.96
N LYS A 719 24.88 -23.16 11.98
CA LYS A 719 25.26 -24.43 11.34
C LYS A 719 25.36 -24.20 9.84
N ASN A 720 26.41 -24.63 9.21
CA ASN A 720 26.53 -24.68 7.76
C ASN A 720 25.81 -25.94 7.25
N ASP A 721 24.78 -25.80 6.45
CA ASP A 721 23.99 -26.90 5.89
C ASP A 721 24.51 -27.37 4.52
N GLY A 722 25.52 -26.70 3.98
CA GLY A 722 26.06 -26.94 2.64
C GLY A 722 25.45 -25.96 1.60
N GLU A 723 26.00 -26.00 0.40
CA GLU A 723 25.50 -25.19 -0.76
C GLU A 723 25.34 -23.69 -0.51
N GLY A 724 26.12 -23.14 0.46
CA GLY A 724 26.03 -21.72 0.82
C GLY A 724 24.84 -21.36 1.73
N ILE A 725 24.14 -22.34 2.27
CA ILE A 725 23.01 -22.21 3.18
C ILE A 725 23.45 -22.39 4.63
N TYR A 726 22.95 -21.57 5.53
CA TYR A 726 23.29 -21.60 6.95
C TYR A 726 22.00 -21.57 7.79
N SER A 727 21.81 -22.57 8.64
CA SER A 727 20.78 -22.55 9.69
C SER A 727 21.25 -21.72 10.86
N ILE A 728 20.44 -20.75 11.28
CA ILE A 728 20.68 -19.98 12.51
C ILE A 728 19.53 -20.22 13.50
N GLN A 729 19.88 -20.27 14.78
CA GLN A 729 18.93 -20.30 15.89
C GLN A 729 19.28 -19.16 16.84
N THR A 730 18.32 -18.31 17.14
CA THR A 730 18.50 -17.05 17.84
C THR A 730 17.48 -16.86 18.95
N SER A 731 17.85 -16.07 19.94
CA SER A 731 16.95 -15.45 20.92
C SER A 731 16.63 -14.01 20.52
N PRO A 732 15.60 -13.38 21.12
CA PRO A 732 15.33 -11.97 20.88
C PRO A 732 16.54 -11.10 21.16
N GLY A 733 16.89 -10.21 20.23
CA GLY A 733 18.05 -9.32 20.29
C GLY A 733 19.36 -9.94 19.77
N ASP A 734 19.38 -11.23 19.46
CA ASP A 734 20.57 -11.86 18.85
C ASP A 734 20.81 -11.35 17.43
N TRP A 735 22.07 -11.51 16.99
CA TRP A 735 22.49 -11.19 15.64
C TRP A 735 23.49 -12.23 15.11
N VAL A 736 23.52 -12.39 13.79
CA VAL A 736 24.52 -13.22 13.07
C VAL A 736 25.01 -12.41 11.86
N MET A 737 26.33 -12.32 11.70
CA MET A 737 26.96 -11.65 10.57
C MET A 737 27.81 -12.62 9.77
N PHE A 738 27.63 -12.61 8.45
CA PHE A 738 28.35 -13.44 7.48
C PHE A 738 29.25 -12.57 6.59
N TRP A 739 30.45 -13.06 6.22
CA TRP A 739 31.33 -12.45 5.22
C TRP A 739 32.25 -13.49 4.58
N PRO A 740 32.93 -13.17 3.43
CA PRO A 740 33.80 -14.15 2.75
C PRO A 740 34.93 -14.71 3.62
N ARG A 741 35.11 -16.01 3.59
CA ARG A 741 36.17 -16.66 4.34
C ARG A 741 37.55 -16.13 3.95
N GLY A 742 38.43 -15.95 4.94
CA GLY A 742 39.80 -15.44 4.75
C GLY A 742 39.90 -13.90 4.64
N LYS A 743 38.78 -13.18 4.69
CA LYS A 743 38.77 -11.73 4.81
C LYS A 743 38.63 -11.32 6.28
N ALA A 744 39.17 -10.16 6.65
CA ALA A 744 38.90 -9.57 7.95
C ALA A 744 37.41 -9.31 8.11
N ARG A 745 36.89 -9.39 9.35
CA ARG A 745 35.49 -9.04 9.65
C ARG A 745 35.27 -7.57 9.27
N PRO A 746 34.34 -7.28 8.35
CA PRO A 746 34.05 -5.90 8.02
C PRO A 746 33.31 -5.21 9.17
N LYS A 747 33.46 -3.89 9.30
CA LYS A 747 32.55 -3.06 10.06
C LYS A 747 31.30 -2.86 9.17
N PRO A 748 30.09 -3.22 9.61
CA PRO A 748 28.89 -2.92 8.86
C PRO A 748 28.76 -1.41 8.70
N SER A 749 28.51 -0.94 7.50
CA SER A 749 28.28 0.47 7.20
C SER A 749 27.16 0.61 6.22
N VAL A 750 26.29 1.60 6.39
CA VAL A 750 25.21 1.91 5.47
C VAL A 750 25.67 3.08 4.60
N ILE A 751 26.29 2.73 3.48
CA ILE A 751 26.82 3.72 2.53
C ILE A 751 26.01 3.60 1.24
N PRO A 752 25.37 4.67 0.76
CA PRO A 752 24.71 4.67 -0.53
C PRO A 752 25.63 4.14 -1.63
N VAL A 753 25.09 3.39 -2.56
CA VAL A 753 25.83 2.97 -3.74
C VAL A 753 26.15 4.20 -4.60
N ALA A 754 27.36 4.24 -5.16
CA ALA A 754 27.76 5.33 -6.03
C ALA A 754 26.77 5.49 -7.20
N PRO A 755 26.16 6.67 -7.39
CA PRO A 755 25.08 6.84 -8.36
C PRO A 755 25.60 6.76 -9.78
N HIS A 756 24.90 5.99 -10.61
CA HIS A 756 25.16 5.86 -12.05
C HIS A 756 23.89 6.09 -12.87
N GLY A 757 24.02 6.18 -14.17
CA GLY A 757 22.92 6.46 -15.07
C GLY A 757 22.52 7.94 -15.14
N LYS A 758 21.47 8.23 -15.86
CA LYS A 758 20.91 9.58 -15.98
C LYS A 758 20.07 9.91 -14.75
N ARG A 759 20.05 11.20 -14.37
CA ARG A 759 19.11 11.66 -13.34
C ARG A 759 17.69 11.22 -13.73
N HIS A 760 16.89 10.86 -12.72
CA HIS A 760 15.50 10.48 -12.93
C HIS A 760 14.69 11.60 -13.61
N PRO A 761 13.66 11.24 -14.41
CA PRO A 761 12.83 12.22 -15.12
C PRO A 761 11.64 12.71 -14.30
N PHE A 762 11.56 12.36 -12.98
CA PHE A 762 10.41 12.68 -12.15
C PHE A 762 10.38 14.18 -11.78
N GLY A 763 9.23 14.80 -12.01
CA GLY A 763 9.04 16.23 -12.15
C GLY A 763 8.91 16.61 -13.63
N LEU A 764 9.02 17.89 -13.97
CA LEU A 764 8.90 18.41 -15.35
C LEU A 764 10.03 19.37 -15.69
#